data_9d3f0bb8d50bd67f3d1281e0277946a5
#
_entry.id   9d3f0bb8d50bd67f3d1281e0277946a5
#
_cell.length_a   1.000
_cell.length_b   1.000
_cell.length_c   1.000
_cell.angle_alpha   90.00
_cell.angle_beta   90.00
_cell.angle_gamma   90.00
#
_symmetry.space_group_name_H-M   'P 1'
#
loop_
_entity.id
_entity.type
_entity.pdbx_description
1 polymer ?
#
loop_
_entity_poly.entity_id
_entity_poly.type
_entity_poly.pdbx_seq_one_letter_code
_entity_poly.pdbx_strand_id
1 'polypeptide(L)'
;MNILLYAVPAAAAVALLFAFIKARGIARRDEGEPGMAEIARAISEGADAFLKSEYKLLLIFIAIVFAGIWLGLGSITTAVAFLVGALFSVLAGYFGMKVATRANVRTANAARTGGINEALRVAFSGGTVMGMCVVGLGLIGASILYIITENGDVLTGFSLGASSVALFARVGGGIYTKAADVGADLVGKVEAGIPEDDPRNPAVIADNVGDNVGDVAGMGADLFESYVGSIVSAIVLGVFSYGATGAVYPLALSGLGIIASVLGTFFVRGGKNADPMKALKMGSYTSAILVAAGSVALSYFCFGGINTSFAIICGLIVGLAIGFFTEVYTSDKYRFVKSIAEQSTTGSATNIICGLSTGMLSTCVSIILVCLGILGAYKFAGLYGIALAAVGMLSTAGMTVAVDAYGPIADNAGGIAEMAGLEDSVRDITDRLDSVGNTTAAMGKGFAIGSAALTAMALFVSYAQAAELQMIDILDPFVIIGLLLGGMLPFLFSALTMSSVSKAAESMIREVRRQFKEHAGILQGTERPDYRTCVSIAATSALKEMILPGAIAIVAPLLVGFLLGPAALGGLLAGSVVTGVLMAIFMSNSGGAWDNAKKYIEGGNFGGKGSEAHKAAVVGDTVGDPFKDTSGPSINILIKLMTIVSLVFVPLMK
;
A
#
# COMPACT_ATOMS: atom_id res chain seq x y z
N MET A 1 33.84 -4.84 6.34
CA MET A 1 32.56 -4.35 6.86
C MET A 1 32.31 -2.87 6.54
N ASN A 2 33.22 -1.95 6.91
CA ASN A 2 33.06 -0.50 6.65
C ASN A 2 32.80 -0.16 5.17
N ILE A 3 33.54 -0.80 4.24
CA ILE A 3 33.32 -0.57 2.79
C ILE A 3 31.90 -0.94 2.37
N LEU A 4 31.37 -2.06 2.89
CA LEU A 4 30.00 -2.50 2.58
C LEU A 4 28.97 -1.50 3.10
N LEU A 5 29.13 -1.02 4.35
CA LEU A 5 28.26 -0.01 4.96
C LEU A 5 28.23 1.29 4.17
N TYR A 6 29.39 1.80 3.72
CA TYR A 6 29.48 3.04 2.93
C TYR A 6 29.01 2.86 1.47
N ALA A 7 28.93 1.64 0.95
CA ALA A 7 28.35 1.36 -0.37
C ALA A 7 26.81 1.42 -0.37
N VAL A 8 26.16 1.26 0.78
CA VAL A 8 24.68 1.25 0.87
C VAL A 8 24.05 2.57 0.45
N PRO A 9 24.46 3.75 0.97
CA PRO A 9 23.95 5.03 0.48
C PRO A 9 24.16 5.26 -1.02
N ALA A 10 25.25 4.72 -1.60
CA ALA A 10 25.49 4.80 -3.04
C ALA A 10 24.45 3.96 -3.83
N ALA A 11 24.09 2.76 -3.35
CA ALA A 11 23.02 1.96 -3.97
C ALA A 11 21.67 2.69 -3.90
N ALA A 12 21.35 3.32 -2.77
CA ALA A 12 20.15 4.14 -2.61
C ALA A 12 20.16 5.37 -3.56
N ALA A 13 21.29 6.02 -3.72
CA ALA A 13 21.45 7.12 -4.69
C ALA A 13 21.24 6.66 -6.14
N VAL A 14 21.62 5.43 -6.49
CA VAL A 14 21.35 4.84 -7.82
C VAL A 14 19.82 4.70 -8.03
N ALA A 15 19.05 4.27 -7.02
CA ALA A 15 17.58 4.21 -7.13
C ALA A 15 16.99 5.59 -7.41
N LEU A 16 17.40 6.62 -6.67
CA LEU A 16 16.89 7.98 -6.81
C LEU A 16 17.31 8.61 -8.17
N LEU A 17 18.51 8.37 -8.62
CA LEU A 17 18.97 8.79 -9.94
C LEU A 17 18.18 8.10 -11.06
N PHE A 18 17.90 6.79 -10.90
CA PHE A 18 17.09 6.04 -11.86
C PHE A 18 15.64 6.56 -11.89
N ALA A 19 15.04 6.83 -10.72
CA ALA A 19 13.75 7.48 -10.61
C ALA A 19 13.72 8.83 -11.33
N PHE A 20 14.72 9.68 -11.13
CA PHE A 20 14.84 10.97 -11.79
C PHE A 20 14.93 10.86 -13.32
N ILE A 21 15.74 9.92 -13.83
CA ILE A 21 15.87 9.66 -15.26
C ILE A 21 14.52 9.23 -15.86
N LYS A 22 13.81 8.31 -15.19
CA LYS A 22 12.48 7.86 -15.61
C LYS A 22 11.44 8.99 -15.58
N ALA A 23 11.39 9.76 -14.50
CA ALA A 23 10.49 10.91 -14.36
C ALA A 23 10.73 11.97 -15.47
N ARG A 24 12.00 12.26 -15.77
CA ARG A 24 12.36 13.17 -16.87
C ARG A 24 11.98 12.59 -18.23
N GLY A 25 12.09 11.28 -18.40
CA GLY A 25 11.67 10.57 -19.61
C GLY A 25 10.15 10.69 -19.84
N ILE A 26 9.35 10.54 -18.78
CA ILE A 26 7.89 10.73 -18.82
C ILE A 26 7.56 12.19 -19.15
N ALA A 27 8.16 13.16 -18.44
CA ALA A 27 7.86 14.57 -18.61
C ALA A 27 8.14 15.12 -20.02
N ARG A 28 9.00 14.46 -20.81
CA ARG A 28 9.33 14.82 -22.20
C ARG A 28 8.34 14.26 -23.22
N ARG A 29 7.46 13.35 -22.82
CA ARG A 29 6.45 12.78 -23.72
C ARG A 29 5.31 13.75 -23.90
N ASP A 30 4.69 13.69 -25.06
CA ASP A 30 3.54 14.50 -25.41
C ASP A 30 2.33 14.13 -24.55
N GLU A 31 1.57 15.15 -24.12
CA GLU A 31 0.31 15.03 -23.36
C GLU A 31 -0.88 14.69 -24.26
N GLY A 32 -0.75 14.82 -25.56
CA GLY A 32 -1.83 14.59 -26.52
C GLY A 32 -2.67 15.83 -26.80
N GLU A 33 -3.97 15.63 -26.94
CA GLU A 33 -4.89 16.68 -27.31
C GLU A 33 -5.16 17.69 -26.17
N PRO A 34 -5.54 18.95 -26.49
CA PRO A 34 -5.79 19.97 -25.46
C PRO A 34 -6.79 19.54 -24.40
N GLY A 35 -7.85 18.78 -24.78
CA GLY A 35 -8.85 18.26 -23.86
C GLY A 35 -8.25 17.30 -22.83
N MET A 36 -7.37 16.38 -23.25
CA MET A 36 -6.66 15.47 -22.37
C MET A 36 -5.78 16.22 -21.37
N ALA A 37 -5.08 17.25 -21.83
CA ALA A 37 -4.21 18.08 -20.98
C ALA A 37 -5.01 18.92 -19.97
N GLU A 38 -6.21 19.38 -20.31
CA GLU A 38 -7.11 20.10 -19.39
C GLU A 38 -7.57 19.18 -18.26
N ILE A 39 -8.03 17.96 -18.55
CA ILE A 39 -8.46 16.95 -17.57
C ILE A 39 -7.28 16.57 -16.66
N ALA A 40 -6.13 16.26 -17.24
CA ALA A 40 -4.92 15.90 -16.47
C ALA A 40 -4.48 17.02 -15.52
N ARG A 41 -4.65 18.28 -15.93
CA ARG A 41 -4.38 19.44 -15.07
C ARG A 41 -5.36 19.51 -13.90
N ALA A 42 -6.65 19.30 -14.14
CA ALA A 42 -7.67 19.29 -13.10
C ALA A 42 -7.39 18.19 -12.06
N ILE A 43 -7.03 16.98 -12.51
CA ILE A 43 -6.62 15.86 -11.63
C ILE A 43 -5.38 16.24 -10.81
N SER A 44 -4.34 16.79 -11.45
CA SER A 44 -3.11 17.19 -10.75
C SER A 44 -3.33 18.31 -9.73
N GLU A 45 -4.18 19.29 -10.04
CA GLU A 45 -4.55 20.39 -9.11
C GLU A 45 -5.32 19.84 -7.92
N GLY A 46 -6.27 18.91 -8.13
CA GLY A 46 -7.01 18.25 -7.07
C GLY A 46 -6.12 17.46 -6.12
N ALA A 47 -5.23 16.64 -6.67
CA ALA A 47 -4.26 15.88 -5.91
C ALA A 47 -3.32 16.78 -5.07
N ASP A 48 -2.85 17.89 -5.64
CA ASP A 48 -2.04 18.87 -4.92
C ASP A 48 -2.81 19.57 -3.78
N ALA A 49 -4.08 19.87 -4.00
CA ALA A 49 -4.94 20.50 -2.99
C ALA A 49 -5.16 19.55 -1.79
N PHE A 50 -5.40 18.28 -2.06
CA PHE A 50 -5.52 17.26 -1.01
C PHE A 50 -4.22 17.14 -0.21
N LEU A 51 -3.07 16.89 -0.86
CA LEU A 51 -1.79 16.73 -0.16
C LEU A 51 -1.41 17.96 0.66
N LYS A 52 -1.64 19.17 0.17
CA LYS A 52 -1.38 20.38 0.95
C LYS A 52 -2.20 20.43 2.24
N SER A 53 -3.43 19.97 2.18
CA SER A 53 -4.35 19.96 3.33
C SER A 53 -3.97 18.85 4.31
N GLU A 54 -3.63 17.67 3.81
CA GLU A 54 -3.16 16.53 4.60
C GLU A 54 -1.85 16.88 5.32
N TYR A 55 -0.87 17.47 4.65
CA TYR A 55 0.41 17.83 5.25
C TYR A 55 0.30 18.89 6.34
N LYS A 56 -0.68 19.80 6.27
CA LYS A 56 -0.95 20.73 7.38
C LYS A 56 -1.38 20.01 8.66
N LEU A 57 -2.25 19.01 8.52
CA LEU A 57 -2.68 18.21 9.66
C LEU A 57 -1.53 17.35 10.20
N LEU A 58 -0.78 16.72 9.29
CA LEU A 58 0.41 15.94 9.63
C LEU A 58 1.46 16.75 10.38
N LEU A 59 1.70 18.01 10.02
CA LEU A 59 2.66 18.87 10.72
C LEU A 59 2.29 19.08 12.19
N ILE A 60 1.00 19.26 12.50
CA ILE A 60 0.53 19.38 13.90
C ILE A 60 0.79 18.07 14.65
N PHE A 61 0.45 16.94 14.04
CA PHE A 61 0.64 15.62 14.61
C PHE A 61 2.15 15.34 14.86
N ILE A 62 2.99 15.57 13.83
CA ILE A 62 4.45 15.39 13.91
C ILE A 62 5.05 16.26 15.02
N ALA A 63 4.58 17.50 15.17
CA ALA A 63 5.08 18.38 16.25
C ALA A 63 4.74 17.83 17.65
N ILE A 64 3.54 17.27 17.84
CA ILE A 64 3.11 16.67 19.11
C ILE A 64 3.97 15.43 19.43
N VAL A 65 4.14 14.51 18.47
CA VAL A 65 4.93 13.28 18.67
C VAL A 65 6.40 13.59 18.86
N PHE A 66 6.96 14.55 18.10
CA PHE A 66 8.31 15.05 18.28
C PHE A 66 8.55 15.56 19.71
N ALA A 67 7.65 16.42 20.21
CA ALA A 67 7.74 16.92 21.57
C ALA A 67 7.63 15.78 22.60
N GLY A 68 6.74 14.81 22.38
CA GLY A 68 6.59 13.62 23.22
C GLY A 68 7.85 12.76 23.29
N ILE A 69 8.55 12.56 22.17
CA ILE A 69 9.83 11.84 22.14
C ILE A 69 10.91 12.66 22.81
N TRP A 70 11.06 13.93 22.47
CA TRP A 70 12.13 14.78 23.02
C TRP A 70 11.98 14.99 24.52
N LEU A 71 10.81 15.40 24.98
CA LEU A 71 10.59 15.72 26.40
C LEU A 71 10.37 14.47 27.26
N GLY A 72 9.71 13.43 26.69
CA GLY A 72 9.43 12.19 27.42
C GLY A 72 10.67 11.30 27.56
N LEU A 73 11.33 11.00 26.45
CA LEU A 73 12.52 10.13 26.43
C LEU A 73 13.84 10.89 26.68
N GLY A 74 13.86 12.21 26.63
CA GLY A 74 15.06 13.01 26.72
C GLY A 74 16.03 12.84 25.54
N SER A 75 15.61 12.18 24.44
CA SER A 75 16.45 11.87 23.28
C SER A 75 16.11 12.75 22.08
N ILE A 76 16.87 13.83 21.92
CA ILE A 76 16.75 14.70 20.74
C ILE A 76 17.14 13.96 19.45
N THR A 77 18.07 13.01 19.52
CA THR A 77 18.54 12.24 18.36
C THR A 77 17.44 11.35 17.80
N THR A 78 16.69 10.66 18.66
CA THR A 78 15.52 9.85 18.26
C THR A 78 14.40 10.74 17.73
N ALA A 79 14.17 11.91 18.35
CA ALA A 79 13.18 12.88 17.87
C ALA A 79 13.55 13.43 16.48
N VAL A 80 14.81 13.73 16.21
CA VAL A 80 15.29 14.16 14.89
C VAL A 80 15.17 13.01 13.87
N ALA A 81 15.52 11.77 14.25
CA ALA A 81 15.34 10.61 13.39
C ALA A 81 13.86 10.41 13.00
N PHE A 82 12.94 10.64 13.95
CA PHE A 82 11.50 10.65 13.69
C PHE A 82 11.11 11.69 12.63
N LEU A 83 11.60 12.92 12.73
CA LEU A 83 11.35 13.96 11.71
C LEU A 83 11.87 13.57 10.33
N VAL A 84 13.07 12.98 10.27
CA VAL A 84 13.66 12.54 9.00
C VAL A 84 12.83 11.41 8.39
N GLY A 85 12.34 10.47 9.20
CA GLY A 85 11.46 9.39 8.75
C GLY A 85 10.13 9.90 8.19
N ALA A 86 9.50 10.82 8.90
CA ALA A 86 8.28 11.48 8.44
C ALA A 86 8.51 12.26 7.14
N LEU A 87 9.57 13.05 7.05
CA LEU A 87 9.91 13.81 5.86
C LEU A 87 10.15 12.91 4.64
N PHE A 88 10.89 11.82 4.81
CA PHE A 88 11.21 10.93 3.69
C PHE A 88 9.99 10.14 3.22
N SER A 89 9.09 9.76 4.11
CA SER A 89 7.81 9.15 3.76
C SER A 89 6.93 10.12 2.95
N VAL A 90 6.81 11.38 3.40
CA VAL A 90 6.11 12.45 2.67
C VAL A 90 6.73 12.66 1.28
N LEU A 91 8.06 12.73 1.18
CA LEU A 91 8.75 12.93 -0.10
C LEU A 91 8.55 11.75 -1.06
N ALA A 92 8.56 10.52 -0.56
CA ALA A 92 8.32 9.33 -1.39
C ALA A 92 6.91 9.37 -2.00
N GLY A 93 5.87 9.62 -1.18
CA GLY A 93 4.49 9.77 -1.64
C GLY A 93 4.32 10.94 -2.62
N TYR A 94 4.88 12.10 -2.29
CA TYR A 94 4.78 13.31 -3.11
C TYR A 94 5.40 13.14 -4.50
N PHE A 95 6.65 12.66 -4.58
CA PHE A 95 7.32 12.47 -5.89
C PHE A 95 6.65 11.37 -6.71
N GLY A 96 6.24 10.27 -6.07
CA GLY A 96 5.52 9.19 -6.74
C GLY A 96 4.23 9.67 -7.37
N MET A 97 3.37 10.33 -6.58
CA MET A 97 2.10 10.88 -7.06
C MET A 97 2.29 11.95 -8.16
N LYS A 98 3.26 12.87 -7.99
CA LYS A 98 3.53 13.90 -8.99
C LYS A 98 3.94 13.32 -10.35
N VAL A 99 4.65 12.21 -10.35
CA VAL A 99 5.02 11.54 -11.60
C VAL A 99 3.88 10.69 -12.13
N ALA A 100 3.10 10.04 -11.25
CA ALA A 100 1.92 9.28 -11.64
C ALA A 100 0.88 10.17 -12.35
N THR A 101 0.51 11.33 -11.78
CA THR A 101 -0.43 12.27 -12.41
C THR A 101 0.05 12.75 -13.79
N ARG A 102 1.36 12.89 -14.00
CA ARG A 102 1.93 13.20 -15.31
C ARG A 102 1.95 12.00 -16.25
N ALA A 103 2.08 10.79 -15.71
CA ALA A 103 2.09 9.56 -16.49
C ALA A 103 0.70 9.21 -17.01
N ASN A 104 -0.37 9.52 -16.27
CA ASN A 104 -1.76 9.19 -16.61
C ASN A 104 -2.11 9.64 -18.04
N VAL A 105 -2.05 10.93 -18.33
CA VAL A 105 -2.38 11.48 -19.64
C VAL A 105 -1.43 10.99 -20.74
N ARG A 106 -0.15 10.81 -20.43
CA ARG A 106 0.84 10.30 -21.38
C ARG A 106 0.67 8.83 -21.68
N THR A 107 0.09 8.07 -20.75
CA THR A 107 -0.31 6.68 -20.97
C THR A 107 -1.50 6.61 -21.91
N ALA A 108 -2.52 7.45 -21.71
CA ALA A 108 -3.66 7.57 -22.63
C ALA A 108 -3.21 7.97 -24.05
N ASN A 109 -2.34 8.98 -24.17
CA ASN A 109 -1.80 9.38 -25.47
C ASN A 109 -0.91 8.29 -26.10
N ALA A 110 -0.13 7.56 -25.29
CA ALA A 110 0.67 6.44 -25.79
C ALA A 110 -0.23 5.27 -26.26
N ALA A 111 -1.36 5.01 -25.62
CA ALA A 111 -2.35 4.05 -26.08
C ALA A 111 -2.89 4.45 -27.48
N ARG A 112 -3.20 5.74 -27.66
CA ARG A 112 -3.69 6.30 -28.93
C ARG A 112 -2.67 6.21 -30.06
N THR A 113 -1.42 6.54 -29.80
CA THR A 113 -0.41 6.71 -30.87
C THR A 113 0.48 5.49 -31.07
N GLY A 114 0.68 4.66 -30.04
CA GLY A 114 1.66 3.56 -30.05
C GLY A 114 1.10 2.22 -29.59
N GLY A 115 -0.17 2.18 -29.20
CA GLY A 115 -0.86 0.97 -28.76
C GLY A 115 -0.43 0.45 -27.38
N ILE A 116 -0.87 -0.76 -27.03
CA ILE A 116 -0.78 -1.32 -25.67
C ILE A 116 0.64 -1.39 -25.11
N ASN A 117 1.64 -1.68 -25.94
CA ASN A 117 3.02 -1.82 -25.45
C ASN A 117 3.66 -0.48 -25.05
N GLU A 118 3.36 0.58 -25.81
CA GLU A 118 3.89 1.90 -25.49
C GLU A 118 3.15 2.48 -24.28
N ALA A 119 1.86 2.26 -24.16
CA ALA A 119 1.06 2.61 -22.98
C ALA A 119 1.56 1.88 -21.71
N LEU A 120 1.77 0.56 -21.78
CA LEU A 120 2.37 -0.23 -20.71
C LEU A 120 3.73 0.35 -20.26
N ARG A 121 4.57 0.71 -21.23
CA ARG A 121 5.91 1.25 -20.96
C ARG A 121 5.85 2.60 -20.22
N VAL A 122 4.88 3.45 -20.55
CA VAL A 122 4.70 4.75 -19.87
C VAL A 122 4.16 4.54 -18.47
N ALA A 123 3.07 3.78 -18.31
CA ALA A 123 2.45 3.50 -17.03
C ALA A 123 3.44 2.82 -16.06
N PHE A 124 4.13 1.77 -16.51
CA PHE A 124 5.15 1.08 -15.72
C PHE A 124 6.35 1.98 -15.38
N SER A 125 6.72 2.93 -16.27
CA SER A 125 7.77 3.90 -15.94
C SER A 125 7.31 4.84 -14.81
N GLY A 126 6.05 5.24 -14.76
CA GLY A 126 5.46 5.99 -13.66
C GLY A 126 5.52 5.23 -12.33
N GLY A 127 5.05 3.98 -12.34
CA GLY A 127 5.15 3.09 -11.19
C GLY A 127 6.60 2.85 -10.74
N THR A 128 7.54 2.73 -11.69
CA THR A 128 8.98 2.59 -11.38
C THR A 128 9.52 3.77 -10.59
N VAL A 129 9.08 5.00 -10.90
CA VAL A 129 9.51 6.18 -10.11
C VAL A 129 9.04 6.05 -8.67
N MET A 130 7.78 5.66 -8.46
CA MET A 130 7.27 5.44 -7.10
C MET A 130 8.10 4.38 -6.36
N GLY A 131 8.29 3.20 -6.96
CA GLY A 131 9.07 2.12 -6.35
C GLY A 131 10.50 2.52 -5.99
N MET A 132 11.19 3.23 -6.88
CA MET A 132 12.57 3.67 -6.64
C MET A 132 12.65 4.81 -5.61
N CYS A 133 11.65 5.69 -5.51
CA CYS A 133 11.57 6.69 -4.44
C CYS A 133 11.38 6.03 -3.07
N VAL A 134 10.49 5.05 -2.96
CA VAL A 134 10.25 4.29 -1.73
C VAL A 134 11.53 3.65 -1.22
N VAL A 135 12.16 2.78 -2.02
CA VAL A 135 13.35 2.06 -1.56
C VAL A 135 14.59 2.94 -1.46
N GLY A 136 14.73 3.95 -2.34
CA GLY A 136 15.85 4.87 -2.33
C GLY A 136 15.85 5.78 -1.10
N LEU A 137 14.74 6.45 -0.80
CA LEU A 137 14.60 7.33 0.36
C LEU A 137 14.63 6.53 1.66
N GLY A 138 13.97 5.34 1.71
CA GLY A 138 14.00 4.47 2.87
C GLY A 138 15.42 4.01 3.23
N LEU A 139 16.17 3.52 2.25
CA LEU A 139 17.50 3.00 2.49
C LEU A 139 18.53 4.11 2.76
N ILE A 140 18.47 5.25 2.05
CA ILE A 140 19.42 6.35 2.29
C ILE A 140 19.22 6.94 3.69
N GLY A 141 17.94 7.08 4.13
CA GLY A 141 17.65 7.57 5.48
C GLY A 141 18.14 6.61 6.56
N ALA A 142 17.77 5.33 6.47
CA ALA A 142 18.19 4.32 7.45
C ALA A 142 19.71 4.15 7.49
N SER A 143 20.39 4.11 6.33
CA SER A 143 21.84 3.89 6.26
C SER A 143 22.64 5.10 6.77
N ILE A 144 22.27 6.34 6.40
CA ILE A 144 22.96 7.54 6.86
C ILE A 144 22.76 7.73 8.36
N LEU A 145 21.55 7.55 8.87
CA LEU A 145 21.30 7.62 10.32
C LEU A 145 22.09 6.57 11.09
N TYR A 146 22.15 5.33 10.56
CA TYR A 146 22.97 4.29 11.20
C TYR A 146 24.48 4.61 11.17
N ILE A 147 25.01 5.13 10.06
CA ILE A 147 26.42 5.55 9.94
C ILE A 147 26.77 6.65 10.95
N ILE A 148 25.86 7.61 11.18
CA ILE A 148 26.10 8.73 12.08
C ILE A 148 25.97 8.33 13.56
N THR A 149 24.99 7.49 13.88
CA THR A 149 24.64 7.21 15.27
C THR A 149 25.19 5.89 15.81
N GLU A 150 25.47 4.94 14.92
CA GLU A 150 25.85 3.56 15.23
C GLU A 150 24.89 2.88 16.23
N ASN A 151 23.66 3.39 16.32
CA ASN A 151 22.67 2.99 17.31
C ASN A 151 21.35 2.59 16.64
N GLY A 152 20.97 1.32 16.80
CA GLY A 152 19.71 0.78 16.28
C GLY A 152 18.47 1.41 16.92
N ASP A 153 18.54 1.82 18.19
CA ASP A 153 17.40 2.39 18.91
C ASP A 153 17.01 3.76 18.34
N VAL A 154 17.97 4.54 17.85
CA VAL A 154 17.68 5.81 17.17
C VAL A 154 16.88 5.60 15.89
N LEU A 155 17.14 4.49 15.17
CA LEU A 155 16.42 4.17 13.95
C LEU A 155 14.94 3.80 14.19
N THR A 156 14.59 3.40 15.43
CA THR A 156 13.16 3.20 15.77
C THR A 156 12.37 4.51 15.65
N GLY A 157 12.99 5.64 15.98
CA GLY A 157 12.41 6.96 15.72
C GLY A 157 12.15 7.21 14.23
N PHE A 158 13.12 6.89 13.36
CA PHE A 158 12.96 6.98 11.90
C PHE A 158 11.79 6.12 11.40
N SER A 159 11.68 4.89 11.88
CA SER A 159 10.58 3.99 11.58
C SER A 159 9.24 4.54 12.08
N LEU A 160 9.19 5.12 13.29
CA LEU A 160 7.98 5.74 13.85
C LEU A 160 7.50 6.92 12.99
N GLY A 161 8.44 7.74 12.49
CA GLY A 161 8.13 8.82 11.56
C GLY A 161 7.51 8.32 10.26
N ALA A 162 8.11 7.29 9.67
CA ALA A 162 7.59 6.62 8.48
C ALA A 162 6.18 6.06 8.70
N SER A 163 5.96 5.31 9.79
CA SER A 163 4.67 4.69 10.13
C SER A 163 3.59 5.73 10.40
N SER A 164 3.94 6.84 11.05
CA SER A 164 3.01 7.92 11.34
C SER A 164 2.44 8.53 10.07
N VAL A 165 3.30 8.87 9.11
CA VAL A 165 2.88 9.42 7.81
C VAL A 165 2.08 8.38 7.02
N ALA A 166 2.55 7.13 7.00
CA ALA A 166 1.88 6.04 6.27
C ALA A 166 0.44 5.83 6.73
N LEU A 167 0.18 5.88 8.05
CA LEU A 167 -1.16 5.72 8.59
C LEU A 167 -2.11 6.80 8.07
N PHE A 168 -1.71 8.07 8.18
CA PHE A 168 -2.56 9.18 7.73
C PHE A 168 -2.75 9.16 6.21
N ALA A 169 -1.70 8.97 5.44
CA ALA A 169 -1.77 8.91 3.98
C ALA A 169 -2.65 7.74 3.49
N ARG A 170 -2.56 6.57 4.14
CA ARG A 170 -3.36 5.40 3.74
C ARG A 170 -4.82 5.50 4.16
N VAL A 171 -5.09 5.94 5.41
CA VAL A 171 -6.46 6.11 5.90
C VAL A 171 -7.13 7.29 5.20
N GLY A 172 -6.45 8.45 5.15
CA GLY A 172 -6.99 9.66 4.52
C GLY A 172 -7.19 9.48 3.02
N GLY A 173 -6.17 8.96 2.32
CA GLY A 173 -6.25 8.64 0.90
C GLY A 173 -7.37 7.63 0.59
N GLY A 174 -7.48 6.54 1.37
CA GLY A 174 -8.51 5.52 1.18
C GLY A 174 -9.93 6.06 1.43
N ILE A 175 -10.14 6.89 2.47
CA ILE A 175 -11.44 7.54 2.71
C ILE A 175 -11.78 8.51 1.55
N TYR A 176 -10.80 9.27 1.08
CA TYR A 176 -10.97 10.19 -0.04
C TYR A 176 -11.41 9.43 -1.31
N THR A 177 -10.61 8.45 -1.73
CA THR A 177 -10.83 7.66 -2.94
C THR A 177 -12.22 7.02 -2.92
N LYS A 178 -12.56 6.32 -1.85
CA LYS A 178 -13.84 5.60 -1.79
C LYS A 178 -15.04 6.50 -1.54
N ALA A 179 -14.88 7.68 -0.98
CA ALA A 179 -15.95 8.66 -0.93
C ALA A 179 -16.28 9.22 -2.33
N ALA A 180 -15.26 9.46 -3.14
CA ALA A 180 -15.42 9.94 -4.52
C ALA A 180 -16.01 8.86 -5.42
N ASP A 181 -15.44 7.65 -5.40
CA ASP A 181 -15.84 6.49 -6.18
C ASP A 181 -17.31 6.09 -5.89
N VAL A 182 -17.68 5.85 -4.62
CA VAL A 182 -19.06 5.53 -4.24
C VAL A 182 -20.03 6.67 -4.63
N GLY A 183 -19.60 7.93 -4.51
CA GLY A 183 -20.38 9.09 -4.93
C GLY A 183 -20.60 9.15 -6.44
N ALA A 184 -19.56 8.86 -7.21
CA ALA A 184 -19.59 8.79 -8.66
C ALA A 184 -20.45 7.63 -9.15
N ASP A 185 -20.25 6.44 -8.59
CA ASP A 185 -20.91 5.20 -9.02
C ASP A 185 -22.39 5.19 -8.66
N LEU A 186 -22.74 5.47 -7.41
CA LEU A 186 -24.14 5.36 -6.97
C LEU A 186 -25.03 6.36 -7.69
N VAL A 187 -24.61 7.62 -7.79
CA VAL A 187 -25.46 8.65 -8.42
C VAL A 187 -25.29 8.67 -9.94
N GLY A 188 -24.07 8.52 -10.46
CA GLY A 188 -23.79 8.54 -11.90
C GLY A 188 -24.29 7.28 -12.60
N LYS A 189 -23.76 6.12 -12.21
CA LYS A 189 -24.05 4.83 -12.88
C LYS A 189 -25.44 4.28 -12.54
N VAL A 190 -25.80 4.28 -11.24
CA VAL A 190 -27.03 3.59 -10.78
C VAL A 190 -28.25 4.48 -10.91
N GLU A 191 -28.20 5.75 -10.46
CA GLU A 191 -29.36 6.66 -10.46
C GLU A 191 -29.54 7.37 -11.81
N ALA A 192 -28.49 7.98 -12.35
CA ALA A 192 -28.55 8.76 -13.58
C ALA A 192 -28.34 7.93 -14.85
N GLY A 193 -27.78 6.73 -14.74
CA GLY A 193 -27.55 5.81 -15.86
C GLY A 193 -26.51 6.31 -16.86
N ILE A 194 -25.58 7.17 -16.45
CA ILE A 194 -24.46 7.62 -17.30
C ILE A 194 -23.29 6.63 -17.20
N PRO A 195 -22.47 6.51 -18.27
CA PRO A 195 -21.30 5.65 -18.26
C PRO A 195 -20.30 5.96 -17.13
N GLU A 196 -19.42 4.99 -16.84
CA GLU A 196 -18.23 5.20 -16.02
C GLU A 196 -17.32 6.24 -16.67
N ASP A 197 -16.66 7.06 -15.88
CA ASP A 197 -15.78 8.15 -16.33
C ASP A 197 -16.46 9.20 -17.24
N ASP A 198 -17.79 9.27 -17.26
CA ASP A 198 -18.50 10.27 -18.06
C ASP A 198 -18.21 11.68 -17.55
N PRO A 199 -17.80 12.64 -18.42
CA PRO A 199 -17.49 14.01 -18.00
C PRO A 199 -18.70 14.77 -17.44
N ARG A 200 -19.91 14.28 -17.60
CA ARG A 200 -21.12 14.83 -16.97
C ARG A 200 -21.22 14.51 -15.48
N ASN A 201 -20.47 13.52 -14.99
CA ASN A 201 -20.49 13.18 -13.57
C ASN A 201 -19.66 14.19 -12.75
N PRO A 202 -20.25 14.95 -11.81
CA PRO A 202 -19.51 15.93 -11.00
C PRO A 202 -18.39 15.33 -10.14
N ALA A 203 -18.47 14.05 -9.79
CA ALA A 203 -17.49 13.38 -8.94
C ALA A 203 -16.33 12.73 -9.75
N VAL A 204 -16.39 12.65 -11.08
CA VAL A 204 -15.41 11.92 -11.90
C VAL A 204 -13.96 12.39 -11.71
N ILE A 205 -13.73 13.70 -11.61
CA ILE A 205 -12.39 14.23 -11.34
C ILE A 205 -11.94 13.91 -9.90
N ALA A 206 -12.86 13.95 -8.93
CA ALA A 206 -12.54 13.60 -7.55
C ALA A 206 -12.15 12.12 -7.45
N ASP A 207 -12.79 11.24 -8.20
CA ASP A 207 -12.50 9.82 -8.28
C ASP A 207 -11.10 9.57 -8.85
N ASN A 208 -10.79 10.12 -10.02
CA ASN A 208 -9.44 10.05 -10.60
C ASN A 208 -8.33 10.66 -9.71
N VAL A 209 -8.64 11.72 -8.95
CA VAL A 209 -7.74 12.27 -7.93
C VAL A 209 -7.51 11.24 -6.82
N GLY A 210 -8.57 10.56 -6.41
CA GLY A 210 -8.55 9.53 -5.38
C GLY A 210 -7.52 8.43 -5.67
N ASP A 211 -7.54 7.86 -6.87
CA ASP A 211 -6.59 6.82 -7.27
C ASP A 211 -5.13 7.26 -7.11
N ASN A 212 -4.83 8.52 -7.50
CA ASN A 212 -3.48 9.06 -7.35
C ASN A 212 -3.09 9.27 -5.87
N VAL A 213 -4.04 9.69 -5.05
CA VAL A 213 -3.80 9.99 -3.63
C VAL A 213 -3.81 8.70 -2.79
N GLY A 214 -4.84 7.84 -2.94
CA GLY A 214 -5.02 6.63 -2.16
C GLY A 214 -4.11 5.49 -2.62
N ASP A 215 -4.17 5.18 -3.92
CA ASP A 215 -3.55 3.98 -4.46
C ASP A 215 -2.14 4.21 -5.03
N VAL A 216 -1.68 5.46 -5.19
CA VAL A 216 -0.26 5.73 -5.46
C VAL A 216 0.42 6.28 -4.21
N ALA A 217 0.01 7.45 -3.68
CA ALA A 217 0.71 8.07 -2.56
C ALA A 217 0.52 7.29 -1.25
N GLY A 218 -0.72 6.91 -0.92
CA GLY A 218 -1.03 6.16 0.30
C GLY A 218 -0.40 4.76 0.32
N MET A 219 -0.47 4.01 -0.79
CA MET A 219 0.19 2.71 -0.92
C MET A 219 1.71 2.84 -0.84
N GLY A 220 2.28 3.86 -1.48
CA GLY A 220 3.71 4.10 -1.44
C GLY A 220 4.22 4.39 -0.03
N ALA A 221 3.47 5.14 0.77
CA ALA A 221 3.78 5.41 2.16
C ALA A 221 3.70 4.12 3.03
N ASP A 222 2.71 3.24 2.80
CA ASP A 222 2.59 1.93 3.48
C ASP A 222 3.79 1.02 3.19
N LEU A 223 4.18 0.90 1.92
CA LEU A 223 5.35 0.09 1.55
C LEU A 223 6.68 0.73 1.96
N PHE A 224 6.77 2.06 2.01
CA PHE A 224 7.91 2.78 2.60
C PHE A 224 8.05 2.42 4.08
N GLU A 225 6.98 2.48 4.84
CA GLU A 225 6.93 2.11 6.26
C GLU A 225 7.34 0.65 6.46
N SER A 226 6.77 -0.29 5.69
CA SER A 226 7.10 -1.71 5.76
C SER A 226 8.57 -1.98 5.46
N TYR A 227 9.11 -1.33 4.43
CA TYR A 227 10.51 -1.45 4.03
C TYR A 227 11.45 -0.93 5.12
N VAL A 228 11.19 0.26 5.64
CA VAL A 228 11.97 0.86 6.73
C VAL A 228 11.84 0.03 8.01
N GLY A 229 10.63 -0.35 8.41
CA GLY A 229 10.37 -1.12 9.61
C GLY A 229 11.07 -2.48 9.63
N SER A 230 11.11 -3.17 8.47
CA SER A 230 11.83 -4.44 8.36
C SER A 230 13.35 -4.27 8.49
N ILE A 231 13.92 -3.24 7.87
CA ILE A 231 15.35 -2.92 7.97
C ILE A 231 15.71 -2.58 9.42
N VAL A 232 14.93 -1.71 10.06
CA VAL A 232 15.19 -1.26 11.45
C VAL A 232 15.08 -2.43 12.41
N SER A 233 14.03 -3.25 12.33
CA SER A 233 13.91 -4.43 13.19
C SER A 233 15.05 -5.44 12.97
N ALA A 234 15.47 -5.65 11.73
CA ALA A 234 16.60 -6.51 11.43
C ALA A 234 17.94 -5.94 11.95
N ILE A 235 18.12 -4.62 11.93
CA ILE A 235 19.30 -3.97 12.54
C ILE A 235 19.30 -4.21 14.05
N VAL A 236 18.20 -3.91 14.74
CA VAL A 236 18.07 -4.07 16.19
C VAL A 236 18.38 -5.52 16.62
N LEU A 237 17.71 -6.50 16.00
CA LEU A 237 17.93 -7.92 16.30
C LEU A 237 19.30 -8.41 15.84
N GLY A 238 19.83 -7.84 14.77
CA GLY A 238 21.14 -8.16 14.23
C GLY A 238 22.28 -7.72 15.13
N VAL A 239 22.19 -6.52 15.70
CA VAL A 239 23.16 -6.01 16.70
C VAL A 239 23.22 -6.97 17.88
N PHE A 240 22.07 -7.40 18.39
CA PHE A 240 21.99 -8.34 19.51
C PHE A 240 22.61 -9.71 19.19
N SER A 241 22.36 -10.24 17.97
CA SER A 241 22.78 -11.59 17.60
C SER A 241 24.22 -11.68 17.08
N TYR A 242 24.67 -10.69 16.31
CA TYR A 242 25.94 -10.73 15.55
C TYR A 242 26.72 -9.40 15.60
N GLY A 243 26.37 -8.48 16.52
CA GLY A 243 27.01 -7.18 16.63
C GLY A 243 26.92 -6.34 15.36
N ALA A 244 27.97 -5.59 15.05
CA ALA A 244 28.00 -4.71 13.88
C ALA A 244 27.75 -5.42 12.54
N THR A 245 28.16 -6.70 12.40
CA THR A 245 27.91 -7.48 11.20
C THR A 245 26.42 -7.71 10.98
N GLY A 246 25.70 -8.03 12.07
CA GLY A 246 24.26 -8.22 12.02
C GLY A 246 23.48 -6.95 11.66
N ALA A 247 24.01 -5.78 12.00
CA ALA A 247 23.40 -4.49 11.63
C ALA A 247 23.65 -4.11 10.15
N VAL A 248 24.86 -4.34 9.65
CA VAL A 248 25.25 -3.97 8.28
C VAL A 248 24.62 -4.88 7.24
N TYR A 249 24.40 -6.16 7.57
CA TYR A 249 23.88 -7.14 6.65
C TYR A 249 22.49 -6.80 6.05
N PRO A 250 21.45 -6.44 6.82
CA PRO A 250 20.14 -6.07 6.26
C PRO A 250 20.21 -4.80 5.40
N LEU A 251 21.08 -3.84 5.73
CA LEU A 251 21.32 -2.66 4.91
C LEU A 251 21.93 -3.03 3.55
N ALA A 252 22.95 -3.87 3.56
CA ALA A 252 23.61 -4.34 2.34
C ALA A 252 22.67 -5.19 1.47
N LEU A 253 21.85 -6.04 2.08
CA LEU A 253 20.82 -6.82 1.40
C LEU A 253 19.79 -5.91 0.72
N SER A 254 19.35 -4.86 1.41
CA SER A 254 18.43 -3.87 0.85
C SER A 254 19.06 -3.11 -0.33
N GLY A 255 20.35 -2.79 -0.26
CA GLY A 255 21.10 -2.21 -1.38
C GLY A 255 21.19 -3.16 -2.59
N LEU A 256 21.43 -4.45 -2.35
CA LEU A 256 21.37 -5.50 -3.37
C LEU A 256 19.96 -5.56 -4.00
N GLY A 257 18.91 -5.48 -3.19
CA GLY A 257 17.52 -5.46 -3.64
C GLY A 257 17.19 -4.30 -4.57
N ILE A 258 17.74 -3.12 -4.31
CA ILE A 258 17.62 -1.95 -5.21
C ILE A 258 18.24 -2.27 -6.57
N ILE A 259 19.47 -2.77 -6.60
CA ILE A 259 20.15 -3.11 -7.85
C ILE A 259 19.36 -4.19 -8.61
N ALA A 260 18.90 -5.21 -7.92
CA ALA A 260 18.08 -6.26 -8.50
C ALA A 260 16.75 -5.73 -9.06
N SER A 261 16.10 -4.79 -8.37
CA SER A 261 14.87 -4.13 -8.83
C SER A 261 15.11 -3.27 -10.07
N VAL A 262 16.19 -2.47 -10.10
CA VAL A 262 16.58 -1.69 -11.28
C VAL A 262 16.82 -2.60 -12.46
N LEU A 263 17.58 -3.69 -12.29
CA LEU A 263 17.82 -4.66 -13.36
C LEU A 263 16.52 -5.35 -13.80
N GLY A 264 15.64 -5.71 -12.86
CA GLY A 264 14.34 -6.31 -13.15
C GLY A 264 13.45 -5.44 -14.05
N THR A 265 13.51 -4.10 -13.90
CA THR A 265 12.72 -3.18 -14.76
C THR A 265 13.08 -3.29 -16.25
N PHE A 266 14.28 -3.70 -16.60
CA PHE A 266 14.68 -3.88 -18.00
C PHE A 266 14.09 -5.13 -18.64
N PHE A 267 13.60 -6.07 -17.85
CA PHE A 267 12.93 -7.29 -18.32
C PHE A 267 11.43 -7.10 -18.50
N VAL A 268 10.85 -5.98 -18.05
CA VAL A 268 9.46 -5.62 -18.34
C VAL A 268 9.38 -5.07 -19.76
N ARG A 269 9.32 -5.97 -20.73
CA ARG A 269 9.24 -5.65 -22.15
C ARG A 269 8.15 -6.46 -22.80
N GLY A 270 7.21 -5.80 -23.48
CA GLY A 270 6.23 -6.42 -24.34
C GLY A 270 6.70 -6.49 -25.79
N GLY A 271 6.52 -7.65 -26.46
CA GLY A 271 6.54 -7.73 -27.92
C GLY A 271 5.19 -7.28 -28.51
N LYS A 272 5.06 -7.13 -29.84
CA LYS A 272 3.82 -6.61 -30.49
C LYS A 272 2.49 -7.25 -30.03
N ASN A 273 2.52 -8.48 -29.49
CA ASN A 273 1.37 -9.24 -28.96
C ASN A 273 1.64 -9.76 -27.53
N ALA A 274 2.52 -9.13 -26.75
CA ALA A 274 2.84 -9.63 -25.43
C ALA A 274 1.71 -9.35 -24.44
N ASP A 275 1.50 -10.31 -23.56
CA ASP A 275 0.62 -10.20 -22.39
C ASP A 275 1.30 -9.29 -21.36
N PRO A 276 0.70 -8.12 -21.00
CA PRO A 276 1.27 -7.21 -20.02
C PRO A 276 1.55 -7.87 -18.67
N MET A 277 0.68 -8.77 -18.21
CA MET A 277 0.85 -9.51 -16.97
C MET A 277 2.13 -10.36 -16.97
N LYS A 278 2.43 -11.05 -18.09
CA LYS A 278 3.66 -11.85 -18.21
C LYS A 278 4.90 -10.97 -18.16
N ALA A 279 4.86 -9.80 -18.82
CA ALA A 279 5.97 -8.86 -18.82
C ALA A 279 6.27 -8.35 -17.39
N LEU A 280 5.25 -7.97 -16.62
CA LEU A 280 5.39 -7.51 -15.24
C LEU A 280 5.93 -8.62 -14.32
N LYS A 281 5.40 -9.84 -14.43
CA LYS A 281 5.88 -11.03 -13.68
C LYS A 281 7.34 -11.36 -13.98
N MET A 282 7.79 -11.24 -15.24
CA MET A 282 9.19 -11.47 -15.61
C MET A 282 10.14 -10.53 -14.87
N GLY A 283 9.80 -9.24 -14.76
CA GLY A 283 10.58 -8.28 -13.98
C GLY A 283 10.67 -8.66 -12.50
N SER A 284 9.53 -9.03 -11.90
CA SER A 284 9.46 -9.44 -10.48
C SER A 284 10.26 -10.71 -10.20
N TYR A 285 10.12 -11.75 -11.04
CA TYR A 285 10.89 -12.99 -10.87
C TYR A 285 12.39 -12.78 -11.08
N THR A 286 12.78 -11.96 -12.07
CA THR A 286 14.19 -11.61 -12.27
C THR A 286 14.79 -10.94 -11.04
N SER A 287 14.08 -9.97 -10.46
CA SER A 287 14.52 -9.30 -9.23
C SER A 287 14.66 -10.29 -8.07
N ALA A 288 13.69 -11.16 -7.86
CA ALA A 288 13.72 -12.16 -6.79
C ALA A 288 14.89 -13.16 -6.94
N ILE A 289 15.15 -13.64 -8.16
CA ILE A 289 16.27 -14.55 -8.44
C ILE A 289 17.61 -13.86 -8.18
N LEU A 290 17.77 -12.61 -8.60
CA LEU A 290 18.99 -11.84 -8.36
C LEU A 290 19.23 -11.59 -6.87
N VAL A 291 18.17 -11.28 -6.10
CA VAL A 291 18.28 -11.16 -4.65
C VAL A 291 18.63 -12.48 -4.00
N ALA A 292 17.99 -13.58 -4.39
CA ALA A 292 18.29 -14.90 -3.85
C ALA A 292 19.76 -15.28 -4.09
N ALA A 293 20.24 -15.14 -5.32
CA ALA A 293 21.63 -15.45 -5.68
C ALA A 293 22.62 -14.54 -4.94
N GLY A 294 22.37 -13.23 -4.93
CA GLY A 294 23.24 -12.26 -4.26
C GLY A 294 23.23 -12.40 -2.73
N SER A 295 22.09 -12.81 -2.14
CA SER A 295 22.01 -13.06 -0.69
C SER A 295 22.91 -14.22 -0.25
N VAL A 296 23.09 -15.25 -1.08
CA VAL A 296 24.03 -16.36 -0.81
C VAL A 296 25.47 -15.85 -0.75
N ALA A 297 25.86 -15.05 -1.76
CA ALA A 297 27.21 -14.48 -1.79
C ALA A 297 27.44 -13.52 -0.59
N LEU A 298 26.46 -12.66 -0.29
CA LEU A 298 26.53 -11.70 0.81
C LEU A 298 26.58 -12.42 2.18
N SER A 299 25.79 -13.47 2.37
CA SER A 299 25.77 -14.29 3.58
C SER A 299 27.14 -14.94 3.82
N TYR A 300 27.70 -15.55 2.79
CA TYR A 300 29.02 -16.18 2.88
C TYR A 300 30.11 -15.15 3.20
N PHE A 301 30.06 -13.97 2.58
CA PHE A 301 31.02 -12.90 2.84
C PHE A 301 30.93 -12.35 4.26
N CYS A 302 29.72 -12.16 4.81
CA CYS A 302 29.52 -11.54 6.12
C CYS A 302 29.67 -12.53 7.29
N PHE A 303 29.22 -13.77 7.12
CA PHE A 303 29.11 -14.74 8.23
C PHE A 303 29.94 -16.02 8.02
N GLY A 304 30.60 -16.17 6.87
CA GLY A 304 31.33 -17.41 6.52
C GLY A 304 30.41 -18.63 6.29
N GLY A 305 29.09 -18.41 6.19
CA GLY A 305 28.07 -19.44 6.00
C GLY A 305 26.88 -18.94 5.20
N ILE A 306 25.97 -19.84 4.83
CA ILE A 306 24.82 -19.54 3.97
C ILE A 306 23.47 -19.59 4.70
N ASN A 307 23.45 -19.82 6.02
CA ASN A 307 22.21 -20.00 6.78
C ASN A 307 21.31 -18.76 6.73
N THR A 308 21.89 -17.57 6.86
CA THR A 308 21.12 -16.31 6.78
C THR A 308 20.49 -16.10 5.40
N SER A 309 21.11 -16.59 4.32
CA SER A 309 20.50 -16.53 2.99
C SER A 309 19.29 -17.44 2.85
N PHE A 310 19.25 -18.60 3.53
CA PHE A 310 18.05 -19.44 3.52
C PHE A 310 16.87 -18.76 4.21
N ALA A 311 17.09 -18.00 5.29
CA ALA A 311 16.04 -17.19 5.91
C ALA A 311 15.49 -16.12 4.94
N ILE A 312 16.37 -15.47 4.19
CA ILE A 312 15.98 -14.49 3.16
C ILE A 312 15.17 -15.15 2.04
N ILE A 313 15.64 -16.29 1.55
CA ILE A 313 14.96 -17.07 0.49
C ILE A 313 13.59 -17.54 0.96
N CYS A 314 13.43 -17.93 2.24
CA CYS A 314 12.12 -18.24 2.83
C CYS A 314 11.18 -17.03 2.70
N GLY A 315 11.63 -15.82 3.03
CA GLY A 315 10.83 -14.60 2.88
C GLY A 315 10.45 -14.31 1.42
N LEU A 316 11.39 -14.44 0.48
CA LEU A 316 11.13 -14.27 -0.95
C LEU A 316 10.09 -15.28 -1.46
N ILE A 317 10.21 -16.54 -1.09
CA ILE A 317 9.27 -17.60 -1.51
C ILE A 317 7.88 -17.33 -0.94
N VAL A 318 7.79 -16.95 0.34
CA VAL A 318 6.52 -16.61 0.98
C VAL A 318 5.87 -15.43 0.25
N GLY A 319 6.62 -14.38 -0.06
CA GLY A 319 6.11 -13.20 -0.78
C GLY A 319 5.55 -13.55 -2.16
N LEU A 320 6.30 -14.32 -2.96
CA LEU A 320 5.86 -14.78 -4.28
C LEU A 320 4.66 -15.72 -4.19
N ALA A 321 4.63 -16.63 -3.21
CA ALA A 321 3.53 -17.56 -3.00
C ALA A 321 2.25 -16.84 -2.56
N ILE A 322 2.34 -15.88 -1.62
CA ILE A 322 1.18 -15.06 -1.21
C ILE A 322 0.62 -14.29 -2.41
N GLY A 323 1.49 -13.66 -3.22
CA GLY A 323 1.06 -12.97 -4.44
C GLY A 323 0.32 -13.91 -5.41
N PHE A 324 0.85 -15.11 -5.64
CA PHE A 324 0.21 -16.12 -6.48
C PHE A 324 -1.15 -16.58 -5.94
N PHE A 325 -1.24 -16.90 -4.65
CA PHE A 325 -2.51 -17.33 -4.07
C PHE A 325 -3.52 -16.18 -3.98
N THR A 326 -3.08 -14.95 -3.78
CA THR A 326 -3.98 -13.78 -3.90
C THR A 326 -4.56 -13.70 -5.31
N GLU A 327 -3.74 -13.87 -6.36
CA GLU A 327 -4.24 -13.95 -7.74
C GLU A 327 -5.27 -15.08 -7.91
N VAL A 328 -5.05 -16.25 -7.31
CA VAL A 328 -6.01 -17.37 -7.39
C VAL A 328 -7.38 -17.01 -6.81
N TYR A 329 -7.42 -16.24 -5.72
CA TYR A 329 -8.68 -15.87 -5.08
C TYR A 329 -9.33 -14.63 -5.70
N THR A 330 -8.57 -13.75 -6.34
CA THR A 330 -9.06 -12.44 -6.80
C THR A 330 -9.11 -12.26 -8.32
N SER A 331 -8.54 -13.17 -9.13
CA SER A 331 -8.55 -13.05 -10.58
C SER A 331 -9.71 -13.84 -11.20
N ASP A 332 -10.30 -13.26 -12.26
CA ASP A 332 -11.34 -13.84 -13.11
C ASP A 332 -10.92 -15.11 -13.87
N LYS A 333 -9.62 -15.39 -13.93
CA LYS A 333 -9.08 -16.64 -14.50
C LYS A 333 -9.51 -17.88 -13.71
N TYR A 334 -9.75 -17.70 -12.39
CA TYR A 334 -9.97 -18.79 -11.46
C TYR A 334 -11.44 -18.88 -11.02
N ARG A 335 -11.77 -20.00 -10.37
CA ARG A 335 -13.14 -20.36 -10.02
C ARG A 335 -13.82 -19.42 -9.01
N PHE A 336 -13.03 -18.80 -8.11
CA PHE A 336 -13.58 -18.04 -6.99
C PHE A 336 -14.32 -16.78 -7.47
N VAL A 337 -13.69 -16.00 -8.33
CA VAL A 337 -14.31 -14.81 -8.95
C VAL A 337 -15.49 -15.20 -9.83
N LYS A 338 -15.35 -16.27 -10.63
CA LYS A 338 -16.45 -16.79 -11.47
C LYS A 338 -17.65 -17.25 -10.64
N SER A 339 -17.41 -17.84 -9.45
CA SER A 339 -18.46 -18.24 -8.54
C SER A 339 -19.22 -17.03 -7.99
N ILE A 340 -18.52 -15.94 -7.62
CA ILE A 340 -19.16 -14.69 -7.19
C ILE A 340 -20.01 -14.10 -8.32
N ALA A 341 -19.49 -14.08 -9.54
CA ALA A 341 -20.22 -13.62 -10.72
C ALA A 341 -21.47 -14.49 -11.02
N GLU A 342 -21.37 -15.81 -10.88
CA GLU A 342 -22.49 -16.71 -10.99
C GLU A 342 -23.56 -16.46 -9.92
N GLN A 343 -23.15 -16.27 -8.64
CA GLN A 343 -24.07 -15.96 -7.55
C GLN A 343 -24.75 -14.59 -7.72
N SER A 344 -24.18 -13.69 -8.49
CA SER A 344 -24.80 -12.41 -8.85
C SER A 344 -26.07 -12.59 -9.67
N THR A 345 -26.23 -13.70 -10.40
CA THR A 345 -27.48 -14.02 -11.13
C THR A 345 -28.65 -14.31 -10.20
N THR A 346 -28.37 -14.74 -8.97
CA THR A 346 -29.40 -14.99 -7.95
C THR A 346 -29.78 -13.70 -7.19
N GLY A 347 -28.85 -12.76 -7.07
CA GLY A 347 -29.08 -11.45 -6.46
C GLY A 347 -27.92 -10.96 -5.59
N SER A 348 -28.07 -9.73 -5.08
CA SER A 348 -27.01 -9.06 -4.29
C SER A 348 -26.67 -9.80 -2.99
N ALA A 349 -27.64 -10.39 -2.30
CA ALA A 349 -27.39 -11.09 -1.04
C ALA A 349 -26.46 -12.30 -1.22
N THR A 350 -26.70 -13.11 -2.25
CA THR A 350 -25.88 -14.28 -2.57
C THR A 350 -24.49 -13.88 -3.05
N ASN A 351 -24.37 -12.80 -3.83
CA ASN A 351 -23.10 -12.20 -4.21
C ASN A 351 -22.29 -11.80 -2.98
N ILE A 352 -22.89 -11.04 -2.05
CA ILE A 352 -22.22 -10.59 -0.81
C ILE A 352 -21.73 -11.79 0.02
N ILE A 353 -22.59 -12.78 0.25
CA ILE A 353 -22.23 -13.98 1.03
C ILE A 353 -21.08 -14.73 0.38
N CYS A 354 -21.09 -14.89 -0.94
CA CYS A 354 -20.07 -15.60 -1.69
C CYS A 354 -18.69 -14.89 -1.60
N GLY A 355 -18.68 -13.56 -1.74
CA GLY A 355 -17.45 -12.77 -1.61
C GLY A 355 -16.87 -12.78 -0.20
N LEU A 356 -17.71 -12.66 0.85
CA LEU A 356 -17.26 -12.81 2.25
C LEU A 356 -16.66 -14.19 2.47
N SER A 357 -17.32 -15.25 2.00
CA SER A 357 -16.82 -16.63 2.12
C SER A 357 -15.48 -16.81 1.41
N THR A 358 -15.34 -16.27 0.20
CA THR A 358 -14.10 -16.32 -0.58
C THR A 358 -12.95 -15.64 0.16
N GLY A 359 -13.18 -14.45 0.70
CA GLY A 359 -12.16 -13.73 1.48
C GLY A 359 -11.77 -14.46 2.76
N MET A 360 -12.75 -15.00 3.53
CA MET A 360 -12.46 -15.81 4.71
C MET A 360 -11.62 -17.04 4.35
N LEU A 361 -11.97 -17.75 3.28
CA LEU A 361 -11.23 -18.93 2.83
C LEU A 361 -9.79 -18.58 2.41
N SER A 362 -9.58 -17.41 1.83
CA SER A 362 -8.25 -16.97 1.37
C SER A 362 -7.25 -16.77 2.51
N THR A 363 -7.73 -16.53 3.74
CA THR A 363 -6.86 -16.38 4.92
C THR A 363 -6.10 -17.68 5.23
N CYS A 364 -6.72 -18.83 4.97
CA CYS A 364 -6.16 -20.13 5.32
C CYS A 364 -4.78 -20.34 4.67
N VAL A 365 -4.69 -20.23 3.35
CA VAL A 365 -3.45 -20.47 2.63
C VAL A 365 -2.40 -19.43 2.97
N SER A 366 -2.79 -18.16 3.03
CA SER A 366 -1.87 -17.06 3.32
C SER A 366 -1.25 -17.19 4.72
N ILE A 367 -2.04 -17.54 5.73
CA ILE A 367 -1.52 -17.76 7.09
C ILE A 367 -0.60 -18.98 7.16
N ILE A 368 -0.95 -20.09 6.51
CA ILE A 368 -0.07 -21.26 6.44
C ILE A 368 1.28 -20.89 5.82
N LEU A 369 1.30 -20.11 4.74
CA LEU A 369 2.53 -19.65 4.10
C LEU A 369 3.36 -18.76 5.04
N VAL A 370 2.74 -17.83 5.76
CA VAL A 370 3.43 -17.00 6.75
C VAL A 370 4.01 -17.88 7.87
N CYS A 371 3.25 -18.82 8.41
CA CYS A 371 3.74 -19.75 9.44
C CYS A 371 4.93 -20.59 8.96
N LEU A 372 4.87 -21.10 7.73
CA LEU A 372 5.98 -21.86 7.14
C LEU A 372 7.21 -20.96 6.93
N GLY A 373 7.00 -19.71 6.52
CA GLY A 373 8.06 -18.72 6.40
C GLY A 373 8.76 -18.41 7.73
N ILE A 374 7.97 -18.16 8.79
CA ILE A 374 8.48 -17.94 10.15
C ILE A 374 9.26 -19.16 10.63
N LEU A 375 8.69 -20.36 10.50
CA LEU A 375 9.33 -21.62 10.94
C LEU A 375 10.65 -21.87 10.20
N GLY A 376 10.64 -21.70 8.86
CA GLY A 376 11.84 -21.87 8.04
C GLY A 376 12.92 -20.86 8.41
N ALA A 377 12.57 -19.58 8.47
CA ALA A 377 13.50 -18.51 8.82
C ALA A 377 14.09 -18.68 10.23
N TYR A 378 13.26 -19.04 11.20
CA TYR A 378 13.69 -19.33 12.57
C TYR A 378 14.65 -20.51 12.65
N LYS A 379 14.37 -21.60 11.91
CA LYS A 379 15.23 -22.78 11.88
C LYS A 379 16.64 -22.48 11.35
N PHE A 380 16.77 -21.56 10.38
CA PHE A 380 18.07 -21.26 9.77
C PHE A 380 18.87 -20.20 10.52
N ALA A 381 18.21 -19.18 11.09
CA ALA A 381 18.91 -18.04 11.71
C ALA A 381 18.24 -17.51 13.00
N GLY A 382 17.44 -18.32 13.69
CA GLY A 382 16.78 -17.96 14.94
C GLY A 382 15.82 -16.76 14.79
N LEU A 383 15.65 -15.99 15.84
CA LEU A 383 14.80 -14.79 15.84
C LEU A 383 15.26 -13.74 14.82
N TYR A 384 16.58 -13.59 14.63
CA TYR A 384 17.13 -12.74 13.59
C TYR A 384 16.72 -13.18 12.19
N GLY A 385 16.58 -14.50 11.98
CA GLY A 385 16.09 -15.07 10.72
C GLY A 385 14.70 -14.58 10.33
N ILE A 386 13.79 -14.39 11.29
CA ILE A 386 12.45 -13.88 11.02
C ILE A 386 12.53 -12.44 10.47
N ALA A 387 13.36 -11.59 11.07
CA ALA A 387 13.58 -10.24 10.57
C ALA A 387 14.25 -10.25 9.18
N LEU A 388 15.21 -11.14 8.96
CA LEU A 388 15.83 -11.32 7.63
C LEU A 388 14.85 -11.81 6.58
N ALA A 389 13.86 -12.63 6.94
CA ALA A 389 12.81 -13.04 6.02
C ALA A 389 11.92 -11.85 5.61
N ALA A 390 11.59 -10.96 6.57
CA ALA A 390 10.87 -9.72 6.27
C ALA A 390 11.68 -8.80 5.32
N VAL A 391 12.97 -8.58 5.60
CA VAL A 391 13.86 -7.81 4.70
C VAL A 391 14.01 -8.51 3.35
N GLY A 392 14.14 -9.84 3.34
CA GLY A 392 14.22 -10.64 2.12
C GLY A 392 12.99 -10.46 1.23
N MET A 393 11.80 -10.58 1.79
CA MET A 393 10.55 -10.32 1.07
C MET A 393 10.53 -8.89 0.52
N LEU A 394 10.83 -7.89 1.35
CA LEU A 394 10.81 -6.47 0.98
C LEU A 394 12.03 -6.01 0.15
N SER A 395 13.05 -6.84 -0.01
CA SER A 395 14.20 -6.51 -0.88
C SER A 395 13.81 -6.29 -2.34
N THR A 396 12.68 -6.89 -2.79
CA THR A 396 12.11 -6.67 -4.13
C THR A 396 11.07 -5.54 -4.15
N ALA A 397 10.90 -4.78 -3.05
CA ALA A 397 9.87 -3.74 -2.94
C ALA A 397 9.94 -2.69 -4.07
N GLY A 398 11.13 -2.31 -4.52
CA GLY A 398 11.29 -1.38 -5.66
C GLY A 398 10.57 -1.86 -6.91
N MET A 399 10.62 -3.16 -7.20
CA MET A 399 9.91 -3.76 -8.33
C MET A 399 8.43 -3.98 -8.02
N THR A 400 8.10 -4.45 -6.81
CA THR A 400 6.71 -4.72 -6.42
C THR A 400 5.88 -3.43 -6.41
N VAL A 401 6.40 -2.34 -5.84
CA VAL A 401 5.75 -1.01 -5.87
C VAL A 401 5.60 -0.50 -7.30
N ALA A 402 6.60 -0.74 -8.16
CA ALA A 402 6.53 -0.33 -9.57
C ALA A 402 5.40 -1.04 -10.31
N VAL A 403 5.17 -2.33 -10.02
CA VAL A 403 4.09 -3.14 -10.59
C VAL A 403 2.73 -2.76 -10.00
N ASP A 404 2.67 -2.38 -8.73
CA ASP A 404 1.44 -2.01 -8.05
C ASP A 404 0.97 -0.60 -8.50
N ALA A 405 1.84 0.40 -8.43
CA ALA A 405 1.54 1.78 -8.86
C ALA A 405 1.27 1.93 -10.38
N TYR A 406 1.57 0.93 -11.18
CA TYR A 406 1.17 0.85 -12.58
C TYR A 406 -0.36 0.84 -12.75
N GLY A 407 -1.08 0.13 -11.86
CA GLY A 407 -2.54 -0.02 -11.93
C GLY A 407 -3.28 1.32 -11.94
N PRO A 408 -3.18 2.14 -10.90
CA PRO A 408 -3.84 3.44 -10.84
C PRO A 408 -3.49 4.39 -11.99
N ILE A 409 -2.26 4.28 -12.54
CA ILE A 409 -1.86 5.06 -13.72
C ILE A 409 -2.60 4.60 -14.98
N ALA A 410 -2.82 3.29 -15.11
CA ALA A 410 -3.54 2.72 -16.25
C ALA A 410 -5.04 3.04 -16.17
N ASP A 411 -5.62 2.96 -14.98
CA ASP A 411 -7.01 3.29 -14.69
C ASP A 411 -7.30 4.78 -15.00
N ASN A 412 -6.55 5.68 -14.41
CA ASN A 412 -6.63 7.12 -14.72
C ASN A 412 -6.41 7.44 -16.21
N ALA A 413 -5.60 6.68 -16.91
CA ALA A 413 -5.45 6.85 -18.36
C ALA A 413 -6.73 6.47 -19.11
N GLY A 414 -7.48 5.48 -18.63
CA GLY A 414 -8.79 5.12 -19.11
C GLY A 414 -9.81 6.22 -18.87
N GLY A 415 -9.87 6.74 -17.65
CA GLY A 415 -10.75 7.87 -17.31
C GLY A 415 -10.47 9.12 -18.15
N ILE A 416 -9.19 9.45 -18.38
CA ILE A 416 -8.83 10.58 -19.27
C ILE A 416 -9.25 10.30 -20.71
N ALA A 417 -9.12 9.06 -21.20
CA ALA A 417 -9.51 8.70 -22.57
C ALA A 417 -11.04 8.86 -22.76
N GLU A 418 -11.82 8.41 -21.80
CA GLU A 418 -13.29 8.55 -21.81
C GLU A 418 -13.71 10.01 -21.72
N MET A 419 -13.23 10.74 -20.71
CA MET A 419 -13.58 12.16 -20.52
C MET A 419 -13.18 13.06 -21.70
N ALA A 420 -12.09 12.72 -22.39
CA ALA A 420 -11.64 13.45 -23.58
C ALA A 420 -12.36 13.03 -24.87
N GLY A 421 -13.24 12.02 -24.81
CA GLY A 421 -13.97 11.52 -25.98
C GLY A 421 -13.07 10.92 -27.04
N LEU A 422 -12.03 10.18 -26.65
CA LEU A 422 -11.13 9.50 -27.59
C LEU A 422 -11.86 8.30 -28.25
N GLU A 423 -11.28 7.78 -29.32
CA GLU A 423 -11.82 6.61 -30.04
C GLU A 423 -11.93 5.39 -29.09
N ASP A 424 -12.96 4.57 -29.26
CA ASP A 424 -13.21 3.35 -28.49
C ASP A 424 -11.99 2.40 -28.47
N SER A 425 -11.23 2.37 -29.57
CA SER A 425 -10.01 1.60 -29.69
C SER A 425 -8.93 1.98 -28.66
N VAL A 426 -8.91 3.23 -28.18
CA VAL A 426 -8.00 3.70 -27.13
C VAL A 426 -8.50 3.23 -25.78
N ARG A 427 -9.81 3.32 -25.55
CA ARG A 427 -10.46 2.82 -24.34
C ARG A 427 -10.24 1.30 -24.19
N ASP A 428 -10.42 0.52 -25.24
CA ASP A 428 -10.13 -0.91 -25.24
C ASP A 428 -8.70 -1.25 -24.79
N ILE A 429 -7.72 -0.42 -25.18
CA ILE A 429 -6.33 -0.60 -24.77
C ILE A 429 -6.16 -0.27 -23.30
N THR A 430 -6.70 0.85 -22.81
CA THR A 430 -6.58 1.27 -21.42
C THR A 430 -7.32 0.32 -20.48
N ASP A 431 -8.51 -0.16 -20.84
CA ASP A 431 -9.27 -1.15 -20.06
C ASP A 431 -8.52 -2.49 -19.92
N ARG A 432 -7.83 -2.91 -20.98
CA ARG A 432 -6.95 -4.10 -20.89
C ARG A 432 -5.76 -3.89 -19.97
N LEU A 433 -5.19 -2.70 -19.94
CA LEU A 433 -4.11 -2.36 -19.01
C LEU A 433 -4.64 -2.27 -17.59
N ASP A 434 -5.80 -1.67 -17.37
CA ASP A 434 -6.47 -1.56 -16.08
C ASP A 434 -6.83 -2.94 -15.52
N SER A 435 -7.41 -3.84 -16.31
CA SER A 435 -7.70 -5.23 -15.89
C SER A 435 -6.45 -5.96 -15.36
N VAL A 436 -5.29 -5.72 -15.99
CA VAL A 436 -4.00 -6.23 -15.48
C VAL A 436 -3.60 -5.48 -14.20
N GLY A 437 -3.82 -4.16 -14.14
CA GLY A 437 -3.57 -3.31 -12.99
C GLY A 437 -4.32 -3.77 -11.74
N ASN A 438 -5.59 -4.08 -11.85
CA ASN A 438 -6.41 -4.59 -10.74
C ASN A 438 -5.89 -5.91 -10.17
N THR A 439 -5.47 -6.82 -11.06
CA THR A 439 -4.88 -8.10 -10.63
C THR A 439 -3.53 -7.87 -9.95
N THR A 440 -2.68 -7.00 -10.48
CA THR A 440 -1.37 -6.71 -9.87
C THR A 440 -1.52 -5.94 -8.56
N ALA A 441 -2.49 -5.02 -8.45
CA ALA A 441 -2.79 -4.31 -7.21
C ALA A 441 -3.29 -5.26 -6.11
N ALA A 442 -4.14 -6.24 -6.45
CA ALA A 442 -4.52 -7.28 -5.50
C ALA A 442 -3.32 -8.12 -5.02
N MET A 443 -2.42 -8.50 -5.94
CA MET A 443 -1.18 -9.22 -5.61
C MET A 443 -0.26 -8.35 -4.73
N GLY A 444 -0.13 -7.06 -5.03
CA GLY A 444 0.64 -6.07 -4.26
C GLY A 444 0.10 -5.92 -2.84
N LYS A 445 -1.22 -5.82 -2.68
CA LYS A 445 -1.88 -5.79 -1.36
C LYS A 445 -1.62 -7.08 -0.58
N GLY A 446 -1.74 -8.26 -1.20
CA GLY A 446 -1.37 -9.53 -0.57
C GLY A 446 0.10 -9.58 -0.11
N PHE A 447 1.01 -9.11 -0.96
CA PHE A 447 2.43 -8.96 -0.62
C PHE A 447 2.64 -7.99 0.55
N ALA A 448 1.98 -6.82 0.55
CA ALA A 448 2.06 -5.83 1.62
C ALA A 448 1.59 -6.42 2.97
N ILE A 449 0.49 -7.19 2.97
CA ILE A 449 -0.02 -7.85 4.19
C ILE A 449 0.95 -8.92 4.70
N GLY A 450 1.46 -9.77 3.80
CA GLY A 450 2.43 -10.81 4.17
C GLY A 450 3.73 -10.22 4.72
N SER A 451 4.25 -9.17 4.09
CA SER A 451 5.44 -8.46 4.57
C SER A 451 5.18 -7.74 5.90
N ALA A 452 3.98 -7.16 6.08
CA ALA A 452 3.58 -6.55 7.34
C ALA A 452 3.50 -7.58 8.48
N ALA A 453 3.01 -8.79 8.22
CA ALA A 453 2.97 -9.86 9.20
C ALA A 453 4.38 -10.24 9.67
N LEU A 454 5.31 -10.47 8.75
CA LEU A 454 6.71 -10.78 9.10
C LEU A 454 7.41 -9.62 9.80
N THR A 455 7.20 -8.39 9.33
CA THR A 455 7.76 -7.17 9.94
C THR A 455 7.20 -6.94 11.35
N ALA A 456 5.89 -7.10 11.55
CA ALA A 456 5.27 -6.98 12.86
C ALA A 456 5.80 -8.02 13.85
N MET A 457 6.02 -9.27 13.39
CA MET A 457 6.67 -10.30 14.22
C MET A 457 8.10 -9.93 14.60
N ALA A 458 8.89 -9.40 13.66
CA ALA A 458 10.25 -8.94 13.96
C ALA A 458 10.27 -7.76 14.93
N LEU A 459 9.37 -6.78 14.75
CA LEU A 459 9.20 -5.65 15.66
C LEU A 459 8.71 -6.09 17.04
N PHE A 460 7.82 -7.08 17.10
CA PHE A 460 7.34 -7.65 18.36
C PHE A 460 8.47 -8.31 19.15
N VAL A 461 9.35 -9.06 18.48
CA VAL A 461 10.56 -9.62 19.12
C VAL A 461 11.48 -8.50 19.60
N SER A 462 11.69 -7.44 18.81
CA SER A 462 12.46 -6.26 19.22
C SER A 462 11.83 -5.58 20.44
N TYR A 463 10.49 -5.48 20.49
CA TYR A 463 9.76 -4.95 21.65
C TYR A 463 10.02 -5.81 22.91
N ALA A 464 9.86 -7.13 22.81
CA ALA A 464 10.06 -8.03 23.94
C ALA A 464 11.50 -7.91 24.52
N GLN A 465 12.50 -7.76 23.65
CA GLN A 465 13.89 -7.52 24.06
C GLN A 465 14.06 -6.15 24.73
N ALA A 466 13.54 -5.08 24.14
CA ALA A 466 13.62 -3.73 24.68
C ALA A 466 12.87 -3.61 26.04
N ALA A 467 11.77 -4.34 26.18
CA ALA A 467 11.00 -4.46 27.42
C ALA A 467 11.64 -5.40 28.47
N GLU A 468 12.74 -6.08 28.12
CA GLU A 468 13.42 -7.09 28.98
C GLU A 468 12.51 -8.25 29.41
N LEU A 469 11.49 -8.56 28.58
CA LEU A 469 10.55 -9.63 28.85
C LEU A 469 11.18 -10.98 28.51
N GLN A 470 11.39 -11.82 29.53
CA GLN A 470 11.89 -13.19 29.33
C GLN A 470 10.81 -14.10 28.74
N MET A 471 9.55 -13.84 29.09
CA MET A 471 8.39 -14.61 28.69
C MET A 471 7.14 -13.73 28.75
N ILE A 472 6.23 -13.94 27.81
CA ILE A 472 4.88 -13.37 27.83
C ILE A 472 3.94 -14.54 28.20
N ASP A 473 3.58 -14.60 29.48
CA ASP A 473 2.78 -15.69 30.01
C ASP A 473 1.28 -15.41 29.77
N ILE A 474 0.65 -16.23 28.93
CA ILE A 474 -0.78 -16.12 28.64
C ILE A 474 -1.68 -16.53 29.82
N LEU A 475 -1.13 -17.10 30.89
CA LEU A 475 -1.87 -17.38 32.13
C LEU A 475 -1.94 -16.15 33.04
N ASP A 476 -1.12 -15.12 32.80
CA ASP A 476 -1.22 -13.85 33.50
C ASP A 476 -2.47 -13.10 33.07
N PRO A 477 -3.38 -12.74 34.02
CA PRO A 477 -4.61 -12.02 33.70
C PRO A 477 -4.38 -10.68 32.96
N PHE A 478 -3.29 -9.96 33.27
CA PHE A 478 -2.96 -8.71 32.59
C PHE A 478 -2.57 -8.95 31.13
N VAL A 479 -1.84 -10.01 30.85
CA VAL A 479 -1.48 -10.41 29.48
C VAL A 479 -2.75 -10.83 28.71
N ILE A 480 -3.67 -11.59 29.30
CA ILE A 480 -4.95 -11.94 28.68
C ILE A 480 -5.79 -10.69 28.38
N ILE A 481 -5.87 -9.75 29.33
CA ILE A 481 -6.58 -8.47 29.09
C ILE A 481 -5.95 -7.74 27.91
N GLY A 482 -4.62 -7.63 27.86
CA GLY A 482 -3.90 -7.06 26.74
C GLY A 482 -4.24 -7.77 25.42
N LEU A 483 -4.18 -9.11 25.40
CA LEU A 483 -4.47 -9.94 24.22
C LEU A 483 -5.90 -9.70 23.67
N LEU A 484 -6.90 -9.65 24.55
CA LEU A 484 -8.29 -9.40 24.16
C LEU A 484 -8.48 -7.98 23.63
N LEU A 485 -7.90 -6.97 24.31
CA LEU A 485 -7.93 -5.59 23.82
C LEU A 485 -7.21 -5.45 22.46
N GLY A 486 -6.05 -6.08 22.32
CA GLY A 486 -5.31 -6.10 21.06
C GLY A 486 -6.08 -6.79 19.94
N GLY A 487 -6.74 -7.91 20.22
CA GLY A 487 -7.60 -8.60 19.27
C GLY A 487 -8.81 -7.80 18.82
N MET A 488 -9.36 -6.96 19.72
CA MET A 488 -10.48 -6.07 19.42
C MET A 488 -10.09 -4.88 18.54
N LEU A 489 -8.87 -4.34 18.69
CA LEU A 489 -8.48 -3.09 18.04
C LEU A 489 -8.60 -3.10 16.50
N PRO A 490 -8.20 -4.15 15.74
CA PRO A 490 -8.41 -4.21 14.30
C PRO A 490 -9.88 -4.15 13.89
N PHE A 491 -10.79 -4.76 14.68
CA PHE A 491 -12.23 -4.66 14.44
C PHE A 491 -12.76 -3.25 14.68
N LEU A 492 -12.38 -2.63 15.80
CA LEU A 492 -12.77 -1.26 16.12
C LEU A 492 -12.25 -0.28 15.04
N PHE A 493 -10.99 -0.42 14.65
CA PHE A 493 -10.36 0.40 13.63
C PHE A 493 -11.08 0.25 12.27
N SER A 494 -11.38 -0.98 11.86
CA SER A 494 -12.11 -1.25 10.63
C SER A 494 -13.53 -0.68 10.67
N ALA A 495 -14.24 -0.83 11.79
CA ALA A 495 -15.58 -0.25 11.95
C ALA A 495 -15.56 1.28 11.81
N LEU A 496 -14.55 1.93 12.40
CA LEU A 496 -14.39 3.38 12.30
C LEU A 496 -14.04 3.82 10.88
N THR A 497 -13.08 3.18 10.23
CA THR A 497 -12.66 3.55 8.86
C THR A 497 -13.78 3.31 7.85
N MET A 498 -14.53 2.21 7.96
CA MET A 498 -15.71 1.94 7.12
C MET A 498 -16.82 2.96 7.35
N SER A 499 -17.12 3.31 8.61
CA SER A 499 -18.09 4.37 8.94
C SER A 499 -17.64 5.72 8.39
N SER A 500 -16.34 6.00 8.41
CA SER A 500 -15.76 7.22 7.86
C SER A 500 -15.94 7.31 6.35
N VAL A 501 -15.71 6.21 5.63
CA VAL A 501 -15.97 6.14 4.18
C VAL A 501 -17.45 6.40 3.90
N SER A 502 -18.36 5.75 4.62
CA SER A 502 -19.81 5.93 4.43
C SER A 502 -20.27 7.37 4.63
N LYS A 503 -19.77 8.06 5.67
CA LYS A 503 -20.09 9.48 5.94
C LYS A 503 -19.55 10.42 4.86
N ALA A 504 -18.32 10.15 4.41
CA ALA A 504 -17.71 10.96 3.36
C ALA A 504 -18.43 10.74 2.02
N ALA A 505 -18.78 9.50 1.68
CA ALA A 505 -19.56 9.15 0.51
C ALA A 505 -20.96 9.80 0.52
N GLU A 506 -21.64 9.80 1.67
CA GLU A 506 -22.96 10.48 1.79
C GLU A 506 -22.87 11.98 1.49
N SER A 507 -21.78 12.62 1.87
CA SER A 507 -21.56 14.05 1.57
C SER A 507 -21.34 14.28 0.08
N MET A 508 -20.62 13.37 -0.59
CA MET A 508 -20.40 13.37 -2.04
C MET A 508 -21.70 13.13 -2.79
N ILE A 509 -22.45 12.08 -2.42
CA ILE A 509 -23.74 11.73 -3.00
C ILE A 509 -24.71 12.93 -2.97
N ARG A 510 -24.79 13.62 -1.81
CA ARG A 510 -25.64 14.81 -1.68
C ARG A 510 -25.23 15.91 -2.64
N GLU A 511 -23.94 16.15 -2.83
CA GLU A 511 -23.44 17.18 -3.74
C GLU A 511 -23.71 16.82 -5.20
N VAL A 512 -23.43 15.58 -5.63
CA VAL A 512 -23.70 15.16 -7.01
C VAL A 512 -25.18 15.26 -7.34
N ARG A 513 -26.06 14.79 -6.44
CA ARG A 513 -27.53 14.94 -6.59
C ARG A 513 -27.97 16.41 -6.64
N ARG A 514 -27.34 17.29 -5.83
CA ARG A 514 -27.62 18.73 -5.83
C ARG A 514 -27.30 19.31 -7.22
N GLN A 515 -26.13 19.03 -7.75
CA GLN A 515 -25.71 19.54 -9.05
C GLN A 515 -26.64 19.07 -10.17
N PHE A 516 -26.99 17.78 -10.23
CA PHE A 516 -27.93 17.27 -11.24
C PHE A 516 -29.33 17.88 -11.13
N LYS A 517 -29.79 18.20 -9.92
CA LYS A 517 -31.10 18.82 -9.69
C LYS A 517 -31.13 20.30 -10.04
N GLU A 518 -30.08 21.05 -9.63
CA GLU A 518 -30.02 22.52 -9.81
C GLU A 518 -29.54 22.90 -11.21
N HIS A 519 -28.74 22.05 -11.85
CA HIS A 519 -28.13 22.27 -13.15
C HIS A 519 -28.50 21.14 -14.14
N ALA A 520 -29.76 21.15 -14.57
CA ALA A 520 -30.29 20.12 -15.48
C ALA A 520 -29.52 20.01 -16.82
N GLY A 521 -28.83 21.06 -17.23
CA GLY A 521 -27.97 21.09 -18.41
C GLY A 521 -26.76 20.15 -18.32
N ILE A 522 -26.34 19.76 -17.12
CA ILE A 522 -25.22 18.81 -16.94
C ILE A 522 -25.52 17.46 -17.58
N LEU A 523 -26.68 16.85 -17.26
CA LEU A 523 -27.07 15.56 -17.84
C LEU A 523 -27.31 15.62 -19.36
N GLN A 524 -27.64 16.82 -19.87
CA GLN A 524 -27.80 17.06 -21.31
C GLN A 524 -26.48 17.38 -22.03
N GLY A 525 -25.37 17.52 -21.29
CA GLY A 525 -24.06 17.90 -21.84
C GLY A 525 -23.95 19.38 -22.26
N THR A 526 -24.90 20.21 -21.87
CA THR A 526 -24.93 21.66 -22.22
C THR A 526 -24.28 22.54 -21.16
N GLU A 527 -24.06 22.02 -19.96
CA GLU A 527 -23.45 22.69 -18.81
C GLU A 527 -22.35 21.80 -18.19
N ARG A 528 -21.25 22.39 -17.76
CA ARG A 528 -20.15 21.66 -17.12
C ARG A 528 -20.41 21.52 -15.61
N PRO A 529 -20.12 20.32 -15.02
CA PRO A 529 -20.18 20.12 -13.59
C PRO A 529 -19.15 20.95 -12.81
N ASP A 530 -19.44 21.22 -11.54
CA ASP A 530 -18.46 21.78 -10.60
C ASP A 530 -17.65 20.66 -9.93
N TYR A 531 -16.59 20.21 -10.60
CA TYR A 531 -15.66 19.21 -10.10
C TYR A 531 -14.91 19.65 -8.84
N ARG A 532 -14.62 20.98 -8.70
CA ARG A 532 -13.82 21.51 -7.59
C ARG A 532 -14.53 21.34 -6.25
N THR A 533 -15.83 21.56 -6.22
CA THR A 533 -16.62 21.34 -4.99
C THR A 533 -16.59 19.89 -4.57
N CYS A 534 -16.70 18.91 -5.49
CA CYS A 534 -16.60 17.50 -5.18
C CYS A 534 -15.21 17.13 -4.63
N VAL A 535 -14.12 17.58 -5.26
CA VAL A 535 -12.74 17.38 -4.76
C VAL A 535 -12.57 17.96 -3.34
N SER A 536 -13.12 19.16 -3.09
CA SER A 536 -13.03 19.81 -1.78
C SER A 536 -13.81 19.06 -0.70
N ILE A 537 -15.00 18.55 -1.01
CA ILE A 537 -15.82 17.75 -0.09
C ILE A 537 -15.12 16.46 0.28
N ALA A 538 -14.61 15.70 -0.71
CA ALA A 538 -13.86 14.47 -0.47
C ALA A 538 -12.64 14.72 0.42
N ALA A 539 -11.84 15.76 0.12
CA ALA A 539 -10.66 16.13 0.89
C ALA A 539 -11.01 16.51 2.34
N THR A 540 -11.99 17.38 2.54
CA THR A 540 -12.36 17.85 3.88
C THR A 540 -12.94 16.72 4.73
N SER A 541 -13.77 15.87 4.14
CA SER A 541 -14.35 14.71 4.82
C SER A 541 -13.26 13.69 5.21
N ALA A 542 -12.37 13.35 4.30
CA ALA A 542 -11.28 12.43 4.56
C ALA A 542 -10.38 12.91 5.70
N LEU A 543 -9.96 14.18 5.68
CA LEU A 543 -9.10 14.78 6.71
C LEU A 543 -9.76 14.79 8.10
N LYS A 544 -11.05 15.01 8.17
CA LYS A 544 -11.79 14.99 9.44
C LYS A 544 -11.94 13.57 9.99
N GLU A 545 -12.32 12.65 9.13
CA GLU A 545 -12.67 11.29 9.54
C GLU A 545 -11.45 10.40 9.83
N MET A 546 -10.25 10.72 9.35
CA MET A 546 -9.03 9.95 9.65
C MET A 546 -8.43 10.22 11.04
N ILE A 547 -8.85 11.30 11.74
CA ILE A 547 -8.24 11.69 13.02
C ILE A 547 -8.45 10.63 14.09
N LEU A 548 -9.68 10.14 14.24
CA LEU A 548 -10.01 9.18 15.30
C LEU A 548 -9.33 7.81 15.11
N PRO A 549 -9.38 7.17 13.93
CA PRO A 549 -8.61 5.96 13.67
C PRO A 549 -7.11 6.15 13.92
N GLY A 550 -6.54 7.27 13.47
CA GLY A 550 -5.13 7.60 13.67
C GLY A 550 -4.74 7.75 15.14
N ALA A 551 -5.59 8.39 15.92
CA ALA A 551 -5.37 8.57 17.37
C ALA A 551 -5.35 7.23 18.12
N ILE A 552 -6.27 6.31 17.80
CA ILE A 552 -6.37 4.99 18.46
C ILE A 552 -5.07 4.19 18.29
N ALA A 553 -4.47 4.22 17.10
CA ALA A 553 -3.24 3.47 16.81
C ALA A 553 -2.06 3.85 17.73
N ILE A 554 -2.06 5.07 18.27
CA ILE A 554 -0.99 5.58 19.14
C ILE A 554 -1.42 5.54 20.61
N VAL A 555 -2.63 5.99 20.90
CA VAL A 555 -3.10 6.11 22.29
C VAL A 555 -3.34 4.75 22.94
N ALA A 556 -3.87 3.78 22.20
CA ALA A 556 -4.19 2.47 22.77
C ALA A 556 -2.96 1.72 23.34
N PRO A 557 -1.84 1.56 22.61
CA PRO A 557 -0.66 0.90 23.17
C PRO A 557 -0.04 1.70 24.34
N LEU A 558 -0.04 3.03 24.28
CA LEU A 558 0.46 3.85 25.39
C LEU A 558 -0.40 3.68 26.65
N LEU A 559 -1.72 3.72 26.52
CA LEU A 559 -2.62 3.51 27.66
C LEU A 559 -2.42 2.14 28.30
N VAL A 560 -2.37 1.08 27.51
CA VAL A 560 -2.18 -0.28 28.05
C VAL A 560 -0.78 -0.42 28.67
N GLY A 561 0.26 0.11 28.03
CA GLY A 561 1.62 0.05 28.57
C GLY A 561 1.77 0.80 29.90
N PHE A 562 1.21 2.00 30.02
CA PHE A 562 1.30 2.78 31.26
C PHE A 562 0.37 2.29 32.37
N LEU A 563 -0.82 1.79 32.04
CA LEU A 563 -1.79 1.38 33.04
C LEU A 563 -1.64 -0.08 33.48
N LEU A 564 -1.27 -0.98 32.56
CA LEU A 564 -1.23 -2.42 32.80
C LEU A 564 0.19 -3.02 32.73
N GLY A 565 1.16 -2.21 32.28
CA GLY A 565 2.56 -2.60 32.21
C GLY A 565 3.00 -3.27 30.90
N PRO A 566 4.33 -3.49 30.75
CA PRO A 566 4.91 -3.99 29.48
C PRO A 566 4.45 -5.39 29.09
N ALA A 567 4.18 -6.28 30.04
CA ALA A 567 3.72 -7.64 29.75
C ALA A 567 2.33 -7.64 29.11
N ALA A 568 1.39 -6.84 29.66
CA ALA A 568 0.05 -6.65 29.10
C ALA A 568 0.11 -6.00 27.70
N LEU A 569 1.01 -5.04 27.50
CA LEU A 569 1.25 -4.44 26.20
C LEU A 569 1.78 -5.48 25.20
N GLY A 570 2.64 -6.40 25.63
CA GLY A 570 3.04 -7.56 24.81
C GLY A 570 1.82 -8.42 24.40
N GLY A 571 0.89 -8.65 25.33
CA GLY A 571 -0.40 -9.30 25.02
C GLY A 571 -1.20 -8.53 23.96
N LEU A 572 -1.33 -7.21 24.09
CA LEU A 572 -2.03 -6.34 23.14
C LEU A 572 -1.41 -6.45 21.73
N LEU A 573 -0.10 -6.38 21.64
CA LEU A 573 0.60 -6.47 20.35
C LEU A 573 0.38 -7.85 19.70
N ALA A 574 0.47 -8.95 20.49
CA ALA A 574 0.21 -10.29 20.00
C ALA A 574 -1.25 -10.44 19.48
N GLY A 575 -2.23 -9.97 20.23
CA GLY A 575 -3.65 -10.00 19.84
C GLY A 575 -3.90 -9.20 18.57
N SER A 576 -3.33 -8.01 18.48
CA SER A 576 -3.50 -7.13 17.30
C SER A 576 -2.87 -7.70 16.04
N VAL A 577 -1.72 -8.35 16.12
CA VAL A 577 -1.07 -9.01 14.99
C VAL A 577 -1.90 -10.17 14.48
N VAL A 578 -2.38 -11.06 15.36
CA VAL A 578 -3.17 -12.23 14.97
C VAL A 578 -4.46 -11.81 14.28
N THR A 579 -5.26 -10.96 14.91
CA THR A 579 -6.54 -10.54 14.32
C THR A 579 -6.37 -9.60 13.14
N GLY A 580 -5.38 -8.70 13.22
CA GLY A 580 -5.11 -7.72 12.17
C GLY A 580 -4.67 -8.36 10.86
N VAL A 581 -3.76 -9.34 10.90
CA VAL A 581 -3.31 -10.04 9.68
C VAL A 581 -4.45 -10.82 9.05
N LEU A 582 -5.25 -11.54 9.85
CA LEU A 582 -6.41 -12.27 9.36
C LEU A 582 -7.45 -11.35 8.72
N MET A 583 -7.78 -10.24 9.38
CA MET A 583 -8.75 -9.27 8.86
C MET A 583 -8.25 -8.56 7.59
N ALA A 584 -6.99 -8.18 7.56
CA ALA A 584 -6.41 -7.52 6.39
C ALA A 584 -6.46 -8.41 5.14
N ILE A 585 -6.08 -9.70 5.26
CA ILE A 585 -6.16 -10.67 4.17
C ILE A 585 -7.63 -10.86 3.74
N PHE A 586 -8.50 -11.11 4.71
CA PHE A 586 -9.93 -11.31 4.47
C PHE A 586 -10.53 -10.13 3.70
N MET A 587 -10.34 -8.90 4.20
CA MET A 587 -10.96 -7.71 3.62
C MET A 587 -10.38 -7.41 2.23
N SER A 588 -9.06 -7.43 2.07
CA SER A 588 -8.43 -7.14 0.77
C SER A 588 -8.81 -8.14 -0.31
N ASN A 589 -8.86 -9.44 0.01
CA ASN A 589 -9.20 -10.47 -0.96
C ASN A 589 -10.69 -10.53 -1.27
N SER A 590 -11.58 -10.29 -0.28
CA SER A 590 -13.01 -10.16 -0.55
C SER A 590 -13.29 -9.02 -1.52
N GLY A 591 -12.76 -7.82 -1.21
CA GLY A 591 -12.96 -6.63 -2.04
C GLY A 591 -12.42 -6.81 -3.46
N GLY A 592 -11.19 -7.33 -3.60
CA GLY A 592 -10.61 -7.61 -4.92
C GLY A 592 -11.36 -8.68 -5.72
N ALA A 593 -11.96 -9.66 -5.03
CA ALA A 593 -12.75 -10.69 -5.71
C ALA A 593 -14.10 -10.17 -6.21
N TRP A 594 -14.79 -9.28 -5.47
CA TRP A 594 -16.02 -8.63 -5.91
C TRP A 594 -15.78 -7.70 -7.09
N ASP A 595 -14.76 -6.88 -7.06
CA ASP A 595 -14.40 -5.96 -8.14
C ASP A 595 -14.15 -6.73 -9.45
N ASN A 596 -13.31 -7.76 -9.40
CA ASN A 596 -13.04 -8.58 -10.58
C ASN A 596 -14.25 -9.44 -11.01
N ALA A 597 -15.19 -9.76 -10.11
CA ALA A 597 -16.46 -10.41 -10.50
C ALA A 597 -17.38 -9.44 -11.27
N LYS A 598 -17.43 -8.16 -10.86
CA LYS A 598 -18.13 -7.09 -11.60
C LYS A 598 -17.53 -6.96 -13.01
N LYS A 599 -16.21 -6.79 -13.12
CA LYS A 599 -15.50 -6.66 -14.40
C LYS A 599 -15.66 -7.90 -15.29
N TYR A 600 -15.71 -9.10 -14.71
CA TYR A 600 -15.98 -10.33 -15.45
C TYR A 600 -17.37 -10.35 -16.07
N ILE A 601 -18.39 -9.83 -15.37
CA ILE A 601 -19.75 -9.69 -15.91
C ILE A 601 -19.77 -8.61 -17.01
N GLU A 602 -19.13 -7.46 -16.78
CA GLU A 602 -19.02 -6.36 -17.76
C GLU A 602 -18.38 -6.81 -19.08
N GLY A 603 -17.45 -7.77 -19.02
CA GLY A 603 -16.84 -8.42 -20.18
C GLY A 603 -17.79 -9.30 -21.01
N GLY A 604 -19.10 -9.24 -20.75
CA GLY A 604 -20.15 -9.93 -21.53
C GLY A 604 -20.63 -11.25 -20.93
N ASN A 605 -20.15 -11.64 -19.74
CA ASN A 605 -20.63 -12.84 -19.06
C ASN A 605 -21.96 -12.56 -18.31
N PHE A 606 -22.82 -13.55 -18.14
CA PHE A 606 -24.06 -13.45 -17.36
C PHE A 606 -24.99 -12.27 -17.75
N GLY A 607 -24.99 -11.90 -19.02
CA GLY A 607 -25.83 -10.83 -19.58
C GLY A 607 -25.14 -9.49 -19.77
N GLY A 608 -23.88 -9.35 -19.31
CA GLY A 608 -23.05 -8.18 -19.53
C GLY A 608 -23.47 -6.93 -18.74
N LYS A 609 -22.92 -5.80 -19.12
CA LYS A 609 -23.15 -4.49 -18.49
C LYS A 609 -24.64 -4.12 -18.53
N GLY A 610 -25.21 -3.66 -17.42
CA GLY A 610 -26.62 -3.28 -17.28
C GLY A 610 -27.58 -4.43 -16.95
N SER A 611 -27.14 -5.72 -16.97
CA SER A 611 -27.95 -6.86 -16.55
C SER A 611 -28.25 -6.85 -15.03
N GLU A 612 -29.23 -7.65 -14.59
CA GLU A 612 -29.52 -7.82 -13.16
C GLU A 612 -28.33 -8.42 -12.40
N ALA A 613 -27.58 -9.33 -13.03
CA ALA A 613 -26.33 -9.84 -12.49
C ALA A 613 -25.27 -8.75 -12.32
N HIS A 614 -25.15 -7.84 -13.29
CA HIS A 614 -24.26 -6.68 -13.17
C HIS A 614 -24.65 -5.76 -12.01
N LYS A 615 -25.94 -5.42 -11.87
CA LYS A 615 -26.43 -4.60 -10.74
C LYS A 615 -26.12 -5.24 -9.38
N ALA A 616 -26.30 -6.56 -9.26
CA ALA A 616 -25.97 -7.30 -8.05
C ALA A 616 -24.46 -7.30 -7.76
N ALA A 617 -23.63 -7.41 -8.80
CA ALA A 617 -22.18 -7.36 -8.69
C ALA A 617 -21.67 -5.96 -8.28
N VAL A 618 -22.27 -4.89 -8.80
CA VAL A 618 -21.99 -3.50 -8.38
C VAL A 618 -22.25 -3.31 -6.88
N VAL A 619 -23.33 -3.87 -6.35
CA VAL A 619 -23.60 -3.82 -4.90
C VAL A 619 -22.51 -4.53 -4.10
N GLY A 620 -22.05 -5.70 -4.57
CA GLY A 620 -20.96 -6.42 -3.94
C GLY A 620 -19.63 -5.65 -3.96
N ASP A 621 -19.31 -5.04 -5.08
CA ASP A 621 -18.13 -4.20 -5.27
C ASP A 621 -18.17 -2.98 -4.33
N THR A 622 -19.28 -2.26 -4.28
CA THR A 622 -19.49 -1.13 -3.35
C THR A 622 -19.28 -1.52 -1.87
N VAL A 623 -19.67 -2.75 -1.47
CA VAL A 623 -19.36 -3.29 -0.12
C VAL A 623 -17.88 -3.61 0.01
N GLY A 624 -17.25 -4.10 -1.05
CA GLY A 624 -15.85 -4.49 -1.10
C GLY A 624 -14.87 -3.33 -1.13
N ASP A 625 -15.26 -2.19 -1.66
CA ASP A 625 -14.41 -1.01 -1.82
C ASP A 625 -13.79 -0.51 -0.50
N PRO A 626 -14.56 -0.24 0.57
CA PRO A 626 -13.97 0.10 1.86
C PRO A 626 -13.06 -0.99 2.42
N PHE A 627 -13.32 -2.26 2.07
CA PHE A 627 -12.52 -3.40 2.52
C PHE A 627 -11.16 -3.41 1.85
N LYS A 628 -11.10 -3.33 0.51
CA LYS A 628 -9.86 -3.50 -0.26
C LYS A 628 -8.96 -2.27 -0.27
N ASP A 629 -9.54 -1.06 -0.19
CA ASP A 629 -8.81 0.19 -0.45
C ASP A 629 -8.65 1.09 0.78
N THR A 630 -9.45 0.88 1.85
CA THR A 630 -9.34 1.68 3.07
C THR A 630 -8.99 0.83 4.28
N SER A 631 -9.91 0.00 4.77
CA SER A 631 -9.75 -0.71 6.05
C SER A 631 -8.68 -1.79 5.99
N GLY A 632 -8.74 -2.70 5.00
CA GLY A 632 -7.80 -3.81 4.87
C GLY A 632 -6.33 -3.36 4.85
N PRO A 633 -5.91 -2.50 3.92
CA PRO A 633 -4.54 -2.01 3.88
C PRO A 633 -4.14 -1.17 5.10
N SER A 634 -5.06 -0.42 5.70
CA SER A 634 -4.75 0.42 6.87
C SER A 634 -4.49 -0.40 8.14
N ILE A 635 -5.08 -1.59 8.26
CA ILE A 635 -4.78 -2.53 9.37
C ILE A 635 -3.31 -2.94 9.36
N ASN A 636 -2.68 -3.08 8.19
CA ASN A 636 -1.25 -3.41 8.09
C ASN A 636 -0.38 -2.37 8.78
N ILE A 637 -0.73 -1.10 8.62
CA ILE A 637 -0.02 0.01 9.24
C ILE A 637 -0.34 0.06 10.73
N LEU A 638 -1.62 -0.15 11.11
CA LEU A 638 -2.06 -0.16 12.49
C LEU A 638 -1.21 -1.11 13.35
N ILE A 639 -1.06 -2.37 12.94
CA ILE A 639 -0.32 -3.39 13.71
C ILE A 639 1.16 -3.06 13.86
N LYS A 640 1.78 -2.50 12.81
CA LYS A 640 3.18 -2.08 12.83
C LYS A 640 3.37 -0.82 13.67
N LEU A 641 2.54 0.20 13.46
CA LEU A 641 2.61 1.46 14.19
C LEU A 641 2.43 1.26 15.69
N MET A 642 1.46 0.47 16.12
CA MET A 642 1.28 0.14 17.54
C MET A 642 2.54 -0.51 18.13
N THR A 643 3.18 -1.42 17.39
CA THR A 643 4.40 -2.08 17.84
C THR A 643 5.59 -1.12 17.90
N ILE A 644 5.73 -0.22 16.91
CA ILE A 644 6.80 0.76 16.89
C ILE A 644 6.61 1.82 17.99
N VAL A 645 5.38 2.28 18.22
CA VAL A 645 5.04 3.17 19.35
C VAL A 645 5.43 2.51 20.68
N SER A 646 5.04 1.24 20.85
CA SER A 646 5.39 0.47 22.05
C SER A 646 6.90 0.35 22.23
N LEU A 647 7.64 0.04 21.16
CA LEU A 647 9.10 -0.08 21.17
C LEU A 647 9.79 1.23 21.54
N VAL A 648 9.33 2.36 20.98
CA VAL A 648 9.92 3.68 21.25
C VAL A 648 9.65 4.14 22.70
N PHE A 649 8.44 3.89 23.22
CA PHE A 649 8.03 4.41 24.52
C PHE A 649 8.19 3.42 25.68
N VAL A 650 8.59 2.17 25.43
CA VAL A 650 8.78 1.16 26.49
C VAL A 650 9.73 1.59 27.61
N PRO A 651 10.80 2.41 27.39
CA PRO A 651 11.65 2.86 28.50
C PRO A 651 10.92 3.70 29.55
N LEU A 652 9.77 4.31 29.20
CA LEU A 652 8.95 5.08 30.13
C LEU A 652 7.92 4.22 30.89
N MET A 653 7.76 2.96 30.51
CA MET A 653 6.74 2.03 31.04
C MET A 653 7.36 1.03 32.03
N LYS A 654 8.70 1.04 32.19
CA LYS A 654 9.45 0.16 33.11
C LYS A 654 9.52 0.64 34.55
#